data_b0062ede4fbff0fedd0b16361eab47d7
#
_entry.id   b0062ede4fbff0fedd0b16361eab47d7
#
_cell.length_a   1.000
_cell.length_b   1.000
_cell.length_c   1.000
_cell.angle_alpha   90.00
_cell.angle_beta   90.00
_cell.angle_gamma   90.00
#
_symmetry.space_group_name_H-M   'P 1'
#
loop_
_entity.id
_entity.type
_entity.pdbx_description
1 polymer ?
#
loop_
_entity_poly.entity_id
_entity_poly.type
_entity_poly.pdbx_seq_one_letter_code
_entity_poly.pdbx_strand_id
1 'polypeptide(L)'
;MPTHRPDIKKLLGKDVKEVPMSCQRVMAAADPGKMFWIGPDAAATLSKEEKQQYTLAHQIIEHLAIQAPLAHKSGHPGGPLSAFTFCYWINKFRNPAVDQPLRMSAGHLSVLAYGLQYLFGRDRGNAHLQSPQNIIHAFRTPDGLPGHIEAGVGDIPFGTGPLGKGVSNALGAAFGLQYQKKPGIVDVMLADGDSQEGQVQEAFRLASHLKLDNLIVHGDFNDIQLSGMPTKTVAADFASITAATGWNVIEVQNGNDPAQVKTALEKADELLGKGKPIFVCYYTTMGYGIPLMEEGSNTGSKNFHGSPLSEEEAKEALKALPPLEEVTVAYLPFFQAEKRRYEKGSVPTDIPLQFSTAKLGGYKRAITTEKGAARRDFGAVHLLNLMKMDSRIVVLHADLAGSGGFEKVEKELPHRCINVGVAEANMYMMAAGMRQTGLLPVTYTFATFGTNEARANARLIDINCGHTRCGVVHDCTHAGLSVGEDGETHQERNYLNIPLDHTQVWMTADSNQAAAMAERAMELIAEGHQSVYTFFPRDGHEQLKSPDGSVIYGPAYTFDGRADLIRGRGDTSDQVTVIATGIPVHAAVAVAEEFAKASKPIQVRVLNVACVRPIDSAAIVQAALETGHLVVVEDHHSEGGLATQVADIIADFSLPCSLRRLGVNHYFPSAPAKDLYLMAGIDKESIADAIQDEVRAEIRSGEEAFVTVMYELSHYLQLSRFRETVKPFIQKLLKEKKYMDSLRGFWAKNGCPKKKLPSNEDLKQKFS
;
A
#
# COMPACT_ATOMS: atom_id res chain seq x y z
N MET A 1 -25.45 -1.82 -38.79
CA MET A 1 -25.02 -0.71 -37.92
C MET A 1 -23.72 -0.14 -38.45
N PRO A 2 -23.42 1.13 -38.29
CA PRO A 2 -22.18 1.67 -38.83
C PRO A 2 -20.98 1.00 -38.17
N THR A 3 -20.05 0.50 -38.97
CA THR A 3 -18.83 -0.21 -38.55
C THR A 3 -17.76 0.67 -37.92
N HIS A 4 -18.02 1.98 -37.76
CA HIS A 4 -17.07 2.92 -37.19
C HIS A 4 -17.80 3.97 -36.37
N ARG A 5 -17.33 4.19 -35.13
CA ARG A 5 -17.68 5.40 -34.39
C ARG A 5 -17.02 6.62 -35.02
N PRO A 6 -17.61 7.83 -34.88
CA PRO A 6 -17.01 9.05 -35.37
C PRO A 6 -15.62 9.26 -34.77
N ASP A 7 -14.72 9.81 -35.59
CA ASP A 7 -13.36 10.20 -35.14
C ASP A 7 -13.45 11.13 -33.94
N ILE A 8 -12.87 10.69 -32.81
CA ILE A 8 -12.89 11.46 -31.55
C ILE A 8 -12.31 12.87 -31.72
N LYS A 9 -11.31 13.06 -32.61
CA LYS A 9 -10.80 14.41 -32.94
C LYS A 9 -11.89 15.32 -33.49
N LYS A 10 -12.88 14.77 -34.20
CA LYS A 10 -14.05 15.55 -34.69
C LYS A 10 -15.06 15.83 -33.60
N LEU A 11 -15.16 14.97 -32.57
CA LEU A 11 -16.04 15.21 -31.42
C LEU A 11 -15.49 16.27 -30.44
N LEU A 12 -14.18 16.45 -30.37
CA LEU A 12 -13.55 17.47 -29.55
C LEU A 12 -13.75 18.88 -30.09
N GLY A 13 -14.05 19.04 -31.39
CA GLY A 13 -14.69 20.21 -32.06
C GLY A 13 -14.12 21.60 -31.79
N LYS A 14 -12.92 21.73 -31.24
CA LYS A 14 -12.33 23.04 -30.87
C LYS A 14 -11.31 23.48 -31.92
N ASP A 15 -11.47 24.68 -32.43
CA ASP A 15 -10.40 25.33 -33.21
C ASP A 15 -9.26 25.74 -32.24
N VAL A 16 -8.10 25.11 -32.42
CA VAL A 16 -6.89 25.39 -31.62
C VAL A 16 -6.48 26.87 -31.67
N LYS A 17 -6.84 27.60 -32.73
CA LYS A 17 -6.52 29.01 -32.91
C LYS A 17 -7.33 29.95 -32.00
N GLU A 18 -8.45 29.47 -31.46
CA GLU A 18 -9.36 30.27 -30.61
C GLU A 18 -9.05 30.17 -29.11
N VAL A 19 -8.05 29.35 -28.72
CA VAL A 19 -7.68 29.16 -27.31
C VAL A 19 -6.30 29.75 -27.00
N PRO A 20 -6.01 30.08 -25.70
CA PRO A 20 -4.70 30.57 -25.29
C PRO A 20 -3.56 29.61 -25.68
N MET A 21 -2.36 30.17 -25.89
CA MET A 21 -1.19 29.37 -26.33
C MET A 21 -0.86 28.21 -25.39
N SER A 22 -1.07 28.33 -24.08
CA SER A 22 -0.94 27.25 -23.11
C SER A 22 -1.88 26.07 -23.41
N CYS A 23 -3.15 26.41 -23.72
CA CYS A 23 -4.16 25.39 -24.09
C CYS A 23 -3.88 24.79 -25.47
N GLN A 24 -3.33 25.59 -26.42
CA GLN A 24 -2.90 25.09 -27.73
C GLN A 24 -1.82 24.01 -27.58
N ARG A 25 -0.87 24.20 -26.66
CA ARG A 25 0.17 23.16 -26.37
C ARG A 25 -0.44 21.87 -25.85
N VAL A 26 -1.40 21.94 -24.94
CA VAL A 26 -2.10 20.76 -24.44
C VAL A 26 -2.86 20.05 -25.55
N MET A 27 -3.60 20.80 -26.38
CA MET A 27 -4.35 20.24 -27.51
C MET A 27 -3.45 19.64 -28.58
N ALA A 28 -2.29 20.25 -28.86
CA ALA A 28 -1.31 19.73 -29.81
C ALA A 28 -0.62 18.46 -29.30
N ALA A 29 -0.45 18.32 -27.99
CA ALA A 29 0.10 17.11 -27.35
C ALA A 29 -0.94 15.98 -27.25
N ALA A 30 -2.23 16.27 -27.32
CA ALA A 30 -3.27 15.26 -27.32
C ALA A 30 -3.19 14.40 -28.59
N ASP A 31 -3.04 13.09 -28.42
CA ASP A 31 -3.02 12.12 -29.51
C ASP A 31 -4.03 10.99 -29.23
N PRO A 32 -5.34 11.23 -29.47
CA PRO A 32 -6.38 10.24 -29.22
C PRO A 32 -6.13 8.93 -29.95
N GLY A 33 -6.54 7.83 -29.34
CA GLY A 33 -6.50 6.52 -29.97
C GLY A 33 -7.54 6.33 -31.06
N LYS A 34 -7.42 5.23 -31.77
CA LYS A 34 -8.42 4.78 -32.75
C LYS A 34 -9.44 3.90 -32.06
N MET A 35 -10.69 3.98 -32.52
CA MET A 35 -11.78 3.10 -32.09
C MET A 35 -12.14 2.12 -33.20
N PHE A 36 -12.28 0.85 -32.82
CA PHE A 36 -12.65 -0.25 -33.70
C PHE A 36 -13.92 -0.89 -33.14
N TRP A 37 -14.76 -1.41 -34.03
CA TRP A 37 -15.98 -2.15 -33.67
C TRP A 37 -15.94 -3.54 -34.24
N ILE A 38 -16.16 -4.55 -33.40
CA ILE A 38 -16.27 -5.96 -33.77
C ILE A 38 -17.71 -6.41 -33.55
N GLY A 39 -18.41 -6.69 -34.63
CA GLY A 39 -19.76 -7.23 -34.63
C GLY A 39 -19.80 -8.62 -35.26
N PRO A 40 -21.02 -9.21 -35.45
CA PRO A 40 -21.19 -10.55 -36.01
C PRO A 40 -20.58 -10.73 -37.40
N ASP A 41 -20.62 -9.70 -38.25
CA ASP A 41 -20.10 -9.75 -39.60
C ASP A 41 -18.55 -9.85 -39.69
N ALA A 42 -17.88 -9.48 -38.58
CA ALA A 42 -16.42 -9.55 -38.43
C ALA A 42 -15.97 -10.79 -37.65
N ALA A 43 -16.89 -11.62 -37.18
CA ALA A 43 -16.59 -12.78 -36.34
C ALA A 43 -15.73 -13.83 -37.04
N ALA A 44 -14.67 -14.30 -36.38
CA ALA A 44 -13.77 -15.33 -36.88
C ALA A 44 -14.48 -16.68 -37.05
N THR A 45 -14.02 -17.51 -37.99
CA THR A 45 -14.47 -18.88 -38.06
C THR A 45 -13.70 -19.74 -37.07
N LEU A 46 -14.42 -20.32 -36.10
CA LEU A 46 -13.85 -21.27 -35.15
C LEU A 46 -13.80 -22.68 -35.76
N SER A 47 -12.71 -23.39 -35.60
CA SER A 47 -12.60 -24.80 -35.91
C SER A 47 -13.53 -25.67 -35.04
N LYS A 48 -13.78 -26.90 -35.45
CA LYS A 48 -14.57 -27.85 -34.67
C LYS A 48 -13.93 -28.14 -33.31
N GLU A 49 -12.62 -28.24 -33.27
CA GLU A 49 -11.86 -28.50 -32.05
C GLU A 49 -11.93 -27.31 -31.08
N GLU A 50 -11.72 -26.06 -31.59
CA GLU A 50 -11.87 -24.83 -30.76
C GLU A 50 -13.27 -24.73 -30.16
N LYS A 51 -14.34 -24.99 -30.95
CA LYS A 51 -15.71 -25.00 -30.45
C LYS A 51 -15.91 -26.04 -29.36
N GLN A 52 -15.43 -27.26 -29.56
CA GLN A 52 -15.57 -28.34 -28.60
C GLN A 52 -14.82 -28.01 -27.29
N GLN A 53 -13.55 -27.59 -27.38
CA GLN A 53 -12.73 -27.24 -26.22
C GLN A 53 -13.36 -26.08 -25.44
N TYR A 54 -13.82 -25.02 -26.11
CA TYR A 54 -14.48 -23.89 -25.50
C TYR A 54 -15.77 -24.30 -24.79
N THR A 55 -16.62 -25.08 -25.44
CA THR A 55 -17.91 -25.54 -24.87
C THR A 55 -17.68 -26.33 -23.57
N LEU A 56 -16.75 -27.28 -23.58
CA LEU A 56 -16.44 -28.10 -22.40
C LEU A 56 -15.83 -27.23 -21.27
N ALA A 57 -14.95 -26.30 -21.63
CA ALA A 57 -14.36 -25.38 -20.65
C ALA A 57 -15.42 -24.46 -20.03
N HIS A 58 -16.37 -23.95 -20.83
CA HIS A 58 -17.46 -23.12 -20.35
C HIS A 58 -18.36 -23.90 -19.37
N GLN A 59 -18.74 -25.14 -19.71
CA GLN A 59 -19.54 -26.02 -18.85
C GLN A 59 -18.82 -26.27 -17.50
N ILE A 60 -17.52 -26.44 -17.47
CA ILE A 60 -16.76 -26.56 -16.22
C ILE A 60 -16.90 -25.28 -15.39
N ILE A 61 -16.78 -24.09 -15.99
CA ILE A 61 -16.93 -22.83 -15.27
C ILE A 61 -18.36 -22.61 -14.78
N GLU A 62 -19.38 -23.00 -15.57
CA GLU A 62 -20.78 -22.98 -15.13
C GLU A 62 -20.98 -23.82 -13.85
N HIS A 63 -20.44 -25.04 -13.84
CA HIS A 63 -20.45 -25.87 -12.62
C HIS A 63 -19.75 -25.22 -11.45
N LEU A 64 -18.56 -24.65 -11.66
CA LEU A 64 -17.80 -23.98 -10.60
C LEU A 64 -18.54 -22.74 -10.08
N ALA A 65 -19.11 -21.92 -10.96
CA ALA A 65 -19.84 -20.71 -10.61
C ALA A 65 -21.12 -21.01 -9.81
N ILE A 66 -21.78 -22.14 -10.07
CA ILE A 66 -22.96 -22.59 -9.32
C ILE A 66 -22.52 -23.24 -7.99
N GLN A 67 -21.67 -24.27 -8.05
CA GLN A 67 -21.46 -25.19 -6.93
C GLN A 67 -20.50 -24.65 -5.87
N ALA A 68 -19.44 -23.92 -6.24
CA ALA A 68 -18.49 -23.42 -5.26
C ALA A 68 -19.09 -22.35 -4.32
N PRO A 69 -19.81 -21.31 -4.83
CA PRO A 69 -20.52 -20.39 -3.96
C PRO A 69 -21.65 -21.03 -3.16
N LEU A 70 -22.37 -22.00 -3.73
CA LEU A 70 -23.47 -22.72 -3.07
C LEU A 70 -22.96 -23.52 -1.87
N ALA A 71 -21.89 -24.28 -2.05
CA ALA A 71 -21.31 -25.13 -0.99
C ALA A 71 -20.96 -24.35 0.27
N HIS A 72 -20.56 -23.09 0.13
CA HIS A 72 -20.14 -22.23 1.23
C HIS A 72 -21.10 -21.07 1.51
N LYS A 73 -22.26 -21.01 0.83
CA LYS A 73 -23.30 -19.96 0.93
C LYS A 73 -22.71 -18.56 0.79
N SER A 74 -21.67 -18.42 -0.03
CA SER A 74 -20.90 -17.19 -0.17
C SER A 74 -20.07 -17.21 -1.47
N GLY A 75 -20.09 -16.13 -2.22
CA GLY A 75 -19.29 -15.98 -3.44
C GLY A 75 -20.02 -15.17 -4.51
N HIS A 76 -19.37 -15.02 -5.67
CA HIS A 76 -19.82 -14.19 -6.78
C HIS A 76 -20.03 -15.09 -8.01
N PRO A 77 -21.25 -15.58 -8.28
CA PRO A 77 -21.48 -16.55 -9.36
C PRO A 77 -21.56 -15.92 -10.75
N GLY A 78 -22.11 -14.71 -10.89
CA GLY A 78 -22.45 -14.15 -12.21
C GLY A 78 -21.28 -13.58 -12.98
N GLY A 79 -20.38 -12.82 -12.31
CA GLY A 79 -19.20 -12.21 -12.93
C GLY A 79 -18.23 -13.21 -13.56
N PRO A 80 -17.92 -14.36 -12.93
CA PRO A 80 -17.14 -15.42 -13.55
C PRO A 80 -17.65 -15.88 -14.92
N LEU A 81 -18.97 -15.94 -15.11
CA LEU A 81 -19.59 -16.36 -16.36
C LEU A 81 -19.58 -15.24 -17.41
N SER A 82 -19.76 -13.98 -17.00
CA SER A 82 -19.70 -12.85 -17.93
C SER A 82 -18.30 -12.69 -18.53
N ALA A 83 -17.27 -12.78 -17.72
CA ALA A 83 -15.86 -12.56 -18.10
C ALA A 83 -15.19 -13.82 -18.71
N PHE A 84 -15.79 -15.00 -18.60
CA PHE A 84 -15.14 -16.26 -18.98
C PHE A 84 -14.63 -16.26 -20.43
N THR A 85 -15.45 -15.86 -21.39
CA THR A 85 -15.15 -16.03 -22.81
C THR A 85 -13.84 -15.34 -23.21
N PHE A 86 -13.68 -14.07 -22.88
CA PHE A 86 -12.46 -13.37 -23.24
C PHE A 86 -11.26 -13.80 -22.38
N CYS A 87 -11.43 -14.09 -21.09
CA CYS A 87 -10.37 -14.63 -20.25
C CYS A 87 -9.87 -15.98 -20.73
N TYR A 88 -10.75 -16.85 -21.21
CA TYR A 88 -10.40 -18.13 -21.83
C TYR A 88 -9.54 -17.91 -23.09
N TRP A 89 -9.99 -17.06 -24.02
CA TRP A 89 -9.27 -16.81 -25.25
C TRP A 89 -7.92 -16.11 -25.04
N ILE A 90 -7.79 -15.19 -24.07
CA ILE A 90 -6.50 -14.61 -23.67
C ILE A 90 -5.52 -15.73 -23.33
N ASN A 91 -5.91 -16.68 -22.48
CA ASN A 91 -5.06 -17.80 -22.09
C ASN A 91 -4.68 -18.72 -23.25
N LYS A 92 -5.57 -18.84 -24.28
CA LYS A 92 -5.26 -19.57 -25.52
C LYS A 92 -4.26 -18.87 -26.41
N PHE A 93 -4.39 -17.55 -26.55
CA PHE A 93 -3.55 -16.73 -27.43
C PHE A 93 -2.14 -16.53 -26.86
N ARG A 94 -2.01 -16.28 -25.57
CA ARG A 94 -0.73 -15.92 -24.95
C ARG A 94 0.22 -17.11 -24.87
N ASN A 95 1.50 -16.83 -25.15
CA ASN A 95 2.57 -17.80 -24.97
C ASN A 95 3.07 -17.76 -23.52
N PRO A 96 2.82 -18.79 -22.69
CA PRO A 96 3.20 -18.78 -21.28
C PRO A 96 4.72 -18.63 -21.06
N ALA A 97 5.57 -18.96 -22.02
CA ALA A 97 7.02 -18.81 -21.92
C ALA A 97 7.51 -17.36 -22.11
N VAL A 98 6.66 -16.46 -22.60
CA VAL A 98 7.03 -15.08 -22.97
C VAL A 98 6.10 -14.06 -22.34
N ASP A 99 4.78 -14.31 -22.42
CA ASP A 99 3.76 -13.37 -22.00
C ASP A 99 3.47 -13.52 -20.50
N GLN A 100 3.12 -12.40 -19.88
CA GLN A 100 2.79 -12.41 -18.47
C GLN A 100 1.46 -13.16 -18.21
N PRO A 101 1.32 -13.85 -17.08
CA PRO A 101 0.02 -14.38 -16.67
C PRO A 101 -1.04 -13.29 -16.59
N LEU A 102 -2.28 -13.62 -16.96
CA LEU A 102 -3.42 -12.70 -16.88
C LEU A 102 -3.56 -12.15 -15.45
N ARG A 103 -3.55 -10.82 -15.32
CA ARG A 103 -3.90 -10.13 -14.07
C ARG A 103 -5.38 -9.86 -14.03
N MET A 104 -5.97 -9.94 -12.85
CA MET A 104 -7.38 -9.63 -12.65
C MET A 104 -7.52 -8.48 -11.66
N SER A 105 -8.09 -7.35 -12.08
CA SER A 105 -8.34 -6.20 -11.21
C SER A 105 -9.53 -6.47 -10.28
N ALA A 106 -10.54 -7.19 -10.77
CA ALA A 106 -11.71 -7.59 -10.01
C ALA A 106 -11.45 -8.91 -9.23
N GLY A 107 -10.88 -8.81 -8.04
CA GLY A 107 -10.49 -9.96 -7.22
C GLY A 107 -11.64 -10.89 -6.80
N HIS A 108 -12.87 -10.41 -6.83
CA HIS A 108 -14.06 -11.22 -6.51
C HIS A 108 -14.39 -12.28 -7.58
N LEU A 109 -13.79 -12.20 -8.78
CA LEU A 109 -13.90 -13.23 -9.82
C LEU A 109 -13.00 -14.45 -9.54
N SER A 110 -12.77 -14.77 -8.29
CA SER A 110 -11.86 -15.83 -7.85
C SER A 110 -12.21 -17.21 -8.39
N VAL A 111 -13.50 -17.55 -8.49
CA VAL A 111 -13.95 -18.82 -9.09
C VAL A 111 -13.49 -18.93 -10.55
N LEU A 112 -13.58 -17.85 -11.34
CA LEU A 112 -13.06 -17.82 -12.71
C LEU A 112 -11.53 -17.98 -12.71
N ALA A 113 -10.83 -17.23 -11.86
CA ALA A 113 -9.38 -17.31 -11.77
C ALA A 113 -8.90 -18.74 -11.50
N TYR A 114 -9.51 -19.43 -10.52
CA TYR A 114 -9.15 -20.81 -10.17
C TYR A 114 -9.54 -21.81 -11.27
N GLY A 115 -10.71 -21.63 -11.87
CA GLY A 115 -11.13 -22.41 -13.02
C GLY A 115 -10.15 -22.30 -14.20
N LEU A 116 -9.65 -21.09 -14.50
CA LEU A 116 -8.64 -20.88 -15.52
C LEU A 116 -7.29 -21.54 -15.17
N GLN A 117 -6.88 -21.52 -13.88
CA GLN A 117 -5.66 -22.24 -13.47
C GLN A 117 -5.80 -23.74 -13.77
N TYR A 118 -6.96 -24.33 -13.48
CA TYR A 118 -7.24 -25.72 -13.82
C TYR A 118 -7.25 -25.93 -15.34
N LEU A 119 -8.10 -25.19 -16.07
CA LEU A 119 -8.30 -25.41 -17.52
C LEU A 119 -7.00 -25.35 -18.34
N PHE A 120 -6.04 -24.51 -17.92
CA PHE A 120 -4.78 -24.32 -18.61
C PHE A 120 -3.57 -25.01 -17.93
N GLY A 121 -3.83 -25.87 -16.92
CA GLY A 121 -2.78 -26.65 -16.25
C GLY A 121 -1.75 -25.81 -15.52
N ARG A 122 -2.16 -24.67 -14.96
CA ARG A 122 -1.29 -23.68 -14.27
C ARG A 122 -1.36 -23.81 -12.76
N ASP A 123 -1.59 -25.02 -12.25
CA ASP A 123 -1.80 -25.28 -10.82
C ASP A 123 -0.54 -25.09 -9.96
N ARG A 124 0.65 -25.08 -10.55
CA ARG A 124 1.96 -25.04 -9.83
C ARG A 124 2.07 -26.02 -8.65
N GLY A 125 1.40 -27.16 -8.77
CA GLY A 125 1.38 -28.19 -7.73
C GLY A 125 0.38 -27.95 -6.60
N ASN A 126 -0.45 -26.92 -6.67
CA ASN A 126 -1.53 -26.71 -5.71
C ASN A 126 -2.63 -27.77 -5.89
N ALA A 127 -2.79 -28.66 -4.90
CA ALA A 127 -3.74 -29.78 -4.95
C ALA A 127 -5.19 -29.31 -5.12
N HIS A 128 -5.55 -28.15 -4.61
CA HIS A 128 -6.92 -27.60 -4.72
C HIS A 128 -7.28 -27.19 -6.15
N LEU A 129 -6.29 -26.97 -7.02
CA LEU A 129 -6.50 -26.58 -8.42
C LEU A 129 -6.42 -27.74 -9.42
N GLN A 130 -6.23 -28.99 -8.95
CA GLN A 130 -6.01 -30.14 -9.81
C GLN A 130 -7.28 -30.76 -10.38
N SER A 131 -8.45 -30.40 -9.85
CA SER A 131 -9.75 -30.81 -10.40
C SER A 131 -10.83 -29.77 -10.08
N PRO A 132 -11.91 -29.69 -10.88
CA PRO A 132 -13.06 -28.85 -10.54
C PRO A 132 -13.69 -29.18 -9.19
N GLN A 133 -13.74 -30.46 -8.83
CA GLN A 133 -14.28 -30.92 -7.55
C GLN A 133 -13.44 -30.40 -6.39
N ASN A 134 -12.11 -30.40 -6.52
CA ASN A 134 -11.22 -29.85 -5.48
C ASN A 134 -11.45 -28.35 -5.32
N ILE A 135 -11.62 -27.60 -6.42
CA ILE A 135 -11.93 -26.16 -6.37
C ILE A 135 -13.24 -25.93 -5.59
N ILE A 136 -14.30 -26.69 -5.89
CA ILE A 136 -15.59 -26.57 -5.21
C ILE A 136 -15.45 -26.80 -3.71
N HIS A 137 -14.73 -27.84 -3.31
CA HIS A 137 -14.56 -28.19 -1.89
C HIS A 137 -13.65 -27.24 -1.14
N ALA A 138 -12.61 -26.74 -1.78
CA ALA A 138 -11.62 -25.85 -1.15
C ALA A 138 -12.01 -24.37 -1.13
N PHE A 139 -13.00 -23.95 -1.95
CA PHE A 139 -13.38 -22.55 -2.07
C PHE A 139 -13.84 -21.97 -0.73
N ARG A 140 -13.23 -20.84 -0.31
CA ARG A 140 -13.54 -20.13 0.95
C ARG A 140 -13.43 -20.99 2.21
N THR A 141 -12.52 -21.95 2.23
CA THR A 141 -12.16 -22.69 3.46
C THR A 141 -10.83 -22.21 4.02
N PRO A 142 -10.57 -22.34 5.34
CA PRO A 142 -9.35 -21.83 5.98
C PRO A 142 -8.05 -22.31 5.33
N ASP A 143 -7.98 -23.57 4.96
CA ASP A 143 -6.79 -24.19 4.36
C ASP A 143 -6.93 -24.40 2.84
N GLY A 144 -7.91 -23.73 2.22
CA GLY A 144 -8.26 -23.94 0.84
C GLY A 144 -8.00 -22.75 -0.07
N LEU A 145 -8.97 -22.42 -0.92
CA LEU A 145 -8.87 -21.36 -1.90
C LEU A 145 -9.53 -20.06 -1.40
N PRO A 146 -8.82 -18.93 -1.45
CA PRO A 146 -9.33 -17.64 -0.99
C PRO A 146 -10.60 -17.19 -1.69
N GLY A 147 -11.42 -16.40 -1.00
CA GLY A 147 -12.66 -15.84 -1.55
C GLY A 147 -12.48 -14.70 -2.54
N HIS A 148 -11.32 -14.06 -2.51
CA HIS A 148 -10.78 -13.12 -3.50
C HIS A 148 -9.43 -13.64 -3.95
N ILE A 149 -8.98 -13.26 -5.13
CA ILE A 149 -7.73 -13.78 -5.67
C ILE A 149 -6.52 -13.33 -4.84
N GLU A 150 -5.62 -14.26 -4.58
CA GLU A 150 -4.35 -14.02 -3.90
C GLU A 150 -3.18 -14.47 -4.77
N ALA A 151 -2.05 -13.79 -4.61
CA ALA A 151 -0.83 -14.15 -5.33
C ALA A 151 -0.33 -15.54 -4.90
N GLY A 152 0.29 -16.28 -5.81
CA GLY A 152 0.85 -17.60 -5.52
C GLY A 152 -0.18 -18.75 -5.52
N VAL A 153 -1.48 -18.46 -5.69
CA VAL A 153 -2.48 -19.50 -5.94
C VAL A 153 -2.41 -19.89 -7.42
N GLY A 154 -1.73 -20.99 -7.72
CA GLY A 154 -1.37 -21.34 -9.09
C GLY A 154 -0.44 -20.29 -9.69
N ASP A 155 -0.76 -19.81 -10.88
CA ASP A 155 0.03 -18.82 -11.62
C ASP A 155 -0.48 -17.36 -11.45
N ILE A 156 -1.26 -17.09 -10.41
CA ILE A 156 -1.78 -15.74 -10.13
C ILE A 156 -0.62 -14.86 -9.65
N PRO A 157 -0.26 -13.79 -10.41
CA PRO A 157 0.93 -13.01 -10.11
C PRO A 157 0.72 -11.98 -8.99
N PHE A 158 -0.52 -11.50 -8.76
CA PHE A 158 -0.84 -10.46 -7.80
C PHE A 158 -2.28 -10.62 -7.29
N GLY A 159 -2.46 -10.55 -5.98
CA GLY A 159 -3.75 -10.61 -5.32
C GLY A 159 -4.45 -9.25 -5.33
N THR A 160 -5.74 -9.24 -5.65
CA THR A 160 -6.61 -8.05 -5.63
C THR A 160 -7.88 -8.34 -4.84
N GLY A 161 -8.44 -7.30 -4.27
CA GLY A 161 -9.72 -7.33 -3.56
C GLY A 161 -10.37 -5.96 -3.68
N PRO A 162 -9.69 -4.89 -3.23
CA PRO A 162 -10.09 -3.52 -3.57
C PRO A 162 -10.04 -3.33 -5.09
N LEU A 163 -11.12 -2.74 -5.64
CA LEU A 163 -11.26 -2.51 -7.07
C LEU A 163 -10.24 -1.50 -7.63
N GLY A 164 -9.96 -1.57 -8.93
CA GLY A 164 -9.13 -0.61 -9.67
C GLY A 164 -7.61 -0.74 -9.47
N LYS A 165 -7.14 -1.69 -8.65
CA LYS A 165 -5.71 -1.80 -8.29
C LYS A 165 -4.90 -2.62 -9.30
N GLY A 166 -5.53 -3.62 -9.91
CA GLY A 166 -4.88 -4.54 -10.86
C GLY A 166 -4.35 -3.84 -12.11
N VAL A 167 -5.03 -2.80 -12.61
CA VAL A 167 -4.60 -2.03 -13.78
C VAL A 167 -3.28 -1.32 -13.53
N SER A 168 -3.14 -0.64 -12.37
CA SER A 168 -1.89 0.04 -11.99
C SER A 168 -0.73 -0.96 -11.81
N ASN A 169 -1.01 -2.15 -11.27
CA ASN A 169 0.00 -3.22 -11.17
C ASN A 169 0.42 -3.73 -12.55
N ALA A 170 -0.54 -3.95 -13.45
CA ALA A 170 -0.27 -4.34 -14.84
C ALA A 170 0.55 -3.29 -15.59
N LEU A 171 0.23 -2.01 -15.42
CA LEU A 171 0.99 -0.88 -15.97
C LEU A 171 2.46 -0.94 -15.52
N GLY A 172 2.70 -1.20 -14.24
CA GLY A 172 4.05 -1.36 -13.71
C GLY A 172 4.81 -2.54 -14.33
N ALA A 173 4.13 -3.67 -14.52
CA ALA A 173 4.71 -4.83 -15.18
C ALA A 173 5.02 -4.55 -16.67
N ALA A 174 4.11 -3.90 -17.41
CA ALA A 174 4.32 -3.52 -18.81
C ALA A 174 5.49 -2.56 -18.96
N PHE A 175 5.58 -1.53 -18.12
CA PHE A 175 6.71 -0.62 -18.08
C PHE A 175 8.02 -1.37 -17.78
N GLY A 176 8.01 -2.26 -16.80
CA GLY A 176 9.21 -2.99 -16.40
C GLY A 176 9.76 -3.88 -17.50
N LEU A 177 8.90 -4.54 -18.29
CA LEU A 177 9.31 -5.29 -19.48
C LEU A 177 9.88 -4.37 -20.57
N GLN A 178 9.17 -3.28 -20.90
CA GLN A 178 9.58 -2.32 -21.91
C GLN A 178 10.92 -1.67 -21.56
N TYR A 179 11.08 -1.22 -20.30
CA TYR A 179 12.32 -0.64 -19.80
C TYR A 179 13.50 -1.60 -19.93
N GLN A 180 13.32 -2.87 -19.58
CA GLN A 180 14.36 -3.91 -19.69
C GLN A 180 14.53 -4.45 -21.12
N LYS A 181 13.74 -3.99 -22.09
CA LYS A 181 13.70 -4.52 -23.47
C LYS A 181 13.43 -6.03 -23.51
N LYS A 182 12.64 -6.51 -22.57
CA LYS A 182 12.18 -7.90 -22.53
C LYS A 182 10.89 -8.03 -23.34
N PRO A 183 10.75 -9.10 -24.13
CA PRO A 183 9.49 -9.38 -24.80
C PRO A 183 8.40 -9.74 -23.78
N GLY A 184 7.15 -9.70 -24.19
CA GLY A 184 6.01 -10.16 -23.45
C GLY A 184 4.88 -9.13 -23.39
N ILE A 185 3.67 -9.65 -23.45
CA ILE A 185 2.42 -8.90 -23.36
C ILE A 185 1.96 -8.97 -21.91
N VAL A 186 1.37 -7.88 -21.45
CA VAL A 186 0.69 -7.81 -20.14
C VAL A 186 -0.79 -7.61 -20.39
N ASP A 187 -1.58 -8.62 -20.05
CA ASP A 187 -3.04 -8.57 -20.08
C ASP A 187 -3.59 -8.38 -18.68
N VAL A 188 -4.60 -7.51 -18.54
CA VAL A 188 -5.33 -7.33 -17.29
C VAL A 188 -6.83 -7.23 -17.54
N MET A 189 -7.61 -8.00 -16.77
CA MET A 189 -9.05 -7.93 -16.74
C MET A 189 -9.50 -6.78 -15.83
N LEU A 190 -10.46 -5.98 -16.31
CA LEU A 190 -11.09 -4.85 -15.63
C LEU A 190 -12.62 -5.04 -15.65
N ALA A 191 -13.30 -4.92 -14.52
CA ALA A 191 -14.76 -4.90 -14.48
C ALA A 191 -15.32 -3.47 -14.68
N ASP A 192 -16.61 -3.35 -15.04
CA ASP A 192 -17.27 -2.06 -15.17
C ASP A 192 -17.28 -1.26 -13.87
N GLY A 193 -17.50 -1.91 -12.72
CA GLY A 193 -17.36 -1.27 -11.41
C GLY A 193 -15.92 -0.81 -11.11
N ASP A 194 -14.91 -1.57 -11.51
CA ASP A 194 -13.50 -1.19 -11.42
C ASP A 194 -13.21 0.11 -12.19
N SER A 195 -13.84 0.31 -13.36
CA SER A 195 -13.62 1.46 -14.22
C SER A 195 -14.02 2.80 -13.58
N GLN A 196 -14.84 2.75 -12.51
CA GLN A 196 -15.28 3.92 -11.75
C GLN A 196 -14.22 4.42 -10.75
N GLU A 197 -13.23 3.58 -10.43
CA GLU A 197 -12.15 3.95 -9.51
C GLU A 197 -11.26 5.07 -10.10
N GLY A 198 -11.01 6.14 -9.34
CA GLY A 198 -10.16 7.25 -9.76
C GLY A 198 -8.76 6.80 -10.16
N GLN A 199 -8.20 5.82 -9.44
CA GLN A 199 -6.88 5.25 -9.73
C GLN A 199 -6.79 4.60 -11.11
N VAL A 200 -7.88 4.04 -11.65
CA VAL A 200 -7.94 3.51 -13.02
C VAL A 200 -7.71 4.64 -14.03
N GLN A 201 -8.32 5.81 -13.80
CA GLN A 201 -8.11 7.00 -14.65
C GLN A 201 -6.66 7.52 -14.57
N GLU A 202 -6.03 7.47 -13.40
CA GLU A 202 -4.60 7.78 -13.23
C GLU A 202 -3.75 6.82 -14.08
N ALA A 203 -4.00 5.51 -13.99
CA ALA A 203 -3.27 4.48 -14.72
C ALA A 203 -3.44 4.63 -16.24
N PHE A 204 -4.67 4.86 -16.73
CA PHE A 204 -4.93 5.00 -18.15
C PHE A 204 -4.22 6.20 -18.76
N ARG A 205 -4.23 7.36 -18.10
CA ARG A 205 -3.50 8.55 -18.55
C ARG A 205 -2.00 8.31 -18.61
N LEU A 206 -1.43 7.70 -17.58
CA LEU A 206 0.01 7.44 -17.50
C LEU A 206 0.46 6.38 -18.52
N ALA A 207 -0.28 5.29 -18.70
CA ALA A 207 0.06 4.25 -19.66
C ALA A 207 0.17 4.79 -21.10
N SER A 208 -0.76 5.67 -21.49
CA SER A 208 -0.72 6.36 -22.76
C SER A 208 0.50 7.30 -22.88
N HIS A 209 0.78 8.08 -21.83
CA HIS A 209 1.95 8.98 -21.80
C HIS A 209 3.26 8.21 -21.95
N LEU A 210 3.39 7.08 -21.27
CA LEU A 210 4.56 6.20 -21.33
C LEU A 210 4.58 5.31 -22.59
N LYS A 211 3.54 5.36 -23.43
CA LYS A 211 3.40 4.58 -24.68
C LYS A 211 3.58 3.07 -24.45
N LEU A 212 2.90 2.54 -23.44
CA LEU A 212 3.00 1.13 -23.07
C LEU A 212 2.23 0.25 -24.07
N ASP A 213 2.79 0.05 -25.25
CA ASP A 213 2.19 -0.65 -26.37
C ASP A 213 2.27 -2.19 -26.26
N ASN A 214 2.73 -2.69 -25.13
CA ASN A 214 2.70 -4.09 -24.69
C ASN A 214 1.65 -4.35 -23.60
N LEU A 215 0.79 -3.36 -23.28
CA LEU A 215 -0.28 -3.45 -22.30
C LEU A 215 -1.65 -3.54 -22.97
N ILE A 216 -2.44 -4.56 -22.61
CA ILE A 216 -3.83 -4.71 -23.02
C ILE A 216 -4.71 -4.80 -21.80
N VAL A 217 -5.71 -3.91 -21.70
CA VAL A 217 -6.76 -3.96 -20.68
C VAL A 217 -8.04 -4.52 -21.31
N HIS A 218 -8.63 -5.52 -20.68
CA HIS A 218 -9.83 -6.23 -21.12
C HIS A 218 -10.99 -5.89 -20.19
N GLY A 219 -11.94 -5.09 -20.65
CA GLY A 219 -13.06 -4.61 -19.87
C GLY A 219 -14.29 -5.49 -19.99
N ASP A 220 -14.81 -6.01 -18.87
CA ASP A 220 -16.09 -6.73 -18.75
C ASP A 220 -17.21 -5.72 -18.45
N PHE A 221 -17.99 -5.36 -19.45
CA PHE A 221 -19.09 -4.38 -19.36
C PHE A 221 -20.44 -5.09 -19.47
N ASN A 222 -20.91 -5.58 -18.32
CA ASN A 222 -22.18 -6.32 -18.19
C ASN A 222 -23.31 -5.49 -17.54
N ASP A 223 -23.04 -4.23 -17.19
CA ASP A 223 -23.96 -3.28 -16.55
C ASP A 223 -24.54 -3.74 -15.20
N ILE A 224 -23.86 -4.65 -14.48
CA ILE A 224 -24.29 -5.12 -13.17
C ILE A 224 -23.14 -4.99 -12.14
N GLN A 225 -23.41 -4.30 -11.05
CA GLN A 225 -22.55 -4.24 -9.87
C GLN A 225 -23.34 -4.60 -8.61
N LEU A 226 -22.68 -4.63 -7.45
CA LEU A 226 -23.27 -5.18 -6.21
C LEU A 226 -24.62 -4.57 -5.83
N SER A 227 -24.80 -3.25 -5.98
CA SER A 227 -26.02 -2.55 -5.57
C SER A 227 -26.92 -2.11 -6.75
N GLY A 228 -26.58 -2.49 -7.98
CA GLY A 228 -27.42 -2.10 -9.12
C GLY A 228 -26.67 -2.06 -10.45
N MET A 229 -27.08 -1.15 -11.31
CA MET A 229 -26.56 -1.02 -12.68
C MET A 229 -25.67 0.22 -12.77
N PRO A 230 -24.41 0.12 -13.28
CA PRO A 230 -23.54 1.26 -13.58
C PRO A 230 -24.25 2.36 -14.38
N THR A 231 -25.05 2.01 -15.38
CA THR A 231 -25.80 2.99 -16.18
C THR A 231 -26.81 3.82 -15.38
N LYS A 232 -27.24 3.35 -14.20
CA LYS A 232 -28.14 4.08 -13.29
C LYS A 232 -27.42 4.85 -12.18
N THR A 233 -26.12 4.62 -11.99
CA THR A 233 -25.31 5.26 -10.93
C THR A 233 -24.30 6.25 -11.52
N VAL A 234 -23.39 5.77 -12.37
CA VAL A 234 -22.34 6.56 -13.01
C VAL A 234 -22.31 6.19 -14.50
N ALA A 235 -23.26 6.70 -15.25
CA ALA A 235 -23.33 6.45 -16.68
C ALA A 235 -22.22 7.23 -17.41
N ALA A 236 -21.20 6.51 -17.91
CA ALA A 236 -20.10 7.09 -18.67
C ALA A 236 -19.75 6.19 -19.87
N ASP A 237 -19.48 6.80 -21.01
CA ASP A 237 -18.90 6.09 -22.15
C ASP A 237 -17.38 5.90 -21.91
N PHE A 238 -17.04 4.87 -21.17
CA PHE A 238 -15.67 4.58 -20.78
C PHE A 238 -14.76 4.31 -21.97
N ALA A 239 -15.30 3.68 -23.02
CA ALA A 239 -14.56 3.41 -24.27
C ALA A 239 -14.13 4.71 -24.95
N SER A 240 -15.04 5.69 -25.10
CA SER A 240 -14.73 7.01 -25.67
C SER A 240 -13.78 7.81 -24.80
N ILE A 241 -13.95 7.80 -23.47
CA ILE A 241 -13.03 8.45 -22.51
C ILE A 241 -11.62 7.85 -22.68
N THR A 242 -11.51 6.55 -22.74
CA THR A 242 -10.24 5.83 -22.91
C THR A 242 -9.55 6.18 -24.22
N ALA A 243 -10.28 6.20 -25.33
CA ALA A 243 -9.73 6.60 -26.63
C ALA A 243 -9.26 8.08 -26.61
N ALA A 244 -9.98 8.97 -25.90
CA ALA A 244 -9.58 10.38 -25.76
C ALA A 244 -8.29 10.54 -24.96
N THR A 245 -7.97 9.60 -24.05
CA THR A 245 -6.68 9.59 -23.32
C THR A 245 -5.52 8.99 -24.10
N GLY A 246 -5.74 8.53 -25.35
CA GLY A 246 -4.68 8.08 -26.26
C GLY A 246 -4.57 6.57 -26.46
N TRP A 247 -5.49 5.76 -25.94
CA TRP A 247 -5.55 4.33 -26.13
C TRP A 247 -6.21 3.94 -27.44
N ASN A 248 -5.71 2.90 -28.10
CA ASN A 248 -6.51 2.22 -29.12
C ASN A 248 -7.61 1.41 -28.42
N VAL A 249 -8.83 1.56 -28.89
CA VAL A 249 -10.01 0.93 -28.28
C VAL A 249 -10.66 -0.01 -29.26
N ILE A 250 -10.98 -1.23 -28.83
CA ILE A 250 -11.74 -2.24 -29.59
C ILE A 250 -13.02 -2.51 -28.79
N GLU A 251 -14.16 -2.17 -29.35
CA GLU A 251 -15.47 -2.51 -28.78
C GLU A 251 -15.99 -3.79 -29.41
N VAL A 252 -16.41 -4.74 -28.59
CA VAL A 252 -16.93 -6.05 -29.01
C VAL A 252 -18.40 -6.12 -28.70
N GLN A 253 -19.24 -6.22 -29.73
CA GLN A 253 -20.71 -6.17 -29.60
C GLN A 253 -21.28 -7.27 -28.70
N ASN A 254 -20.71 -8.47 -28.77
CA ASN A 254 -21.07 -9.58 -27.89
C ASN A 254 -19.78 -10.23 -27.35
N GLY A 255 -19.39 -9.83 -26.14
CA GLY A 255 -18.22 -10.34 -25.44
C GLY A 255 -18.37 -11.79 -24.96
N ASN A 256 -19.56 -12.36 -25.06
CA ASN A 256 -19.83 -13.78 -24.79
C ASN A 256 -19.80 -14.64 -26.05
N ASP A 257 -19.67 -14.06 -27.25
CA ASP A 257 -19.46 -14.79 -28.50
C ASP A 257 -17.96 -15.08 -28.72
N PRO A 258 -17.52 -16.36 -28.64
CA PRO A 258 -16.12 -16.73 -28.77
C PRO A 258 -15.51 -16.34 -30.12
N ALA A 259 -16.31 -16.23 -31.18
CA ALA A 259 -15.85 -15.88 -32.51
C ALA A 259 -15.54 -14.36 -32.60
N GLN A 260 -16.39 -13.49 -32.04
CA GLN A 260 -16.13 -12.06 -31.97
C GLN A 260 -14.94 -11.75 -31.05
N VAL A 261 -14.84 -12.43 -29.90
CA VAL A 261 -13.72 -12.30 -28.97
C VAL A 261 -12.40 -12.69 -29.62
N LYS A 262 -12.37 -13.80 -30.38
CA LYS A 262 -11.18 -14.23 -31.13
C LYS A 262 -10.72 -13.13 -32.10
N THR A 263 -11.64 -12.58 -32.89
CA THR A 263 -11.33 -11.45 -33.80
C THR A 263 -10.79 -10.23 -33.06
N ALA A 264 -11.35 -9.91 -31.89
CA ALA A 264 -10.91 -8.76 -31.10
C ALA A 264 -9.47 -8.95 -30.61
N LEU A 265 -9.09 -10.16 -30.19
CA LEU A 265 -7.71 -10.46 -29.76
C LEU A 265 -6.73 -10.46 -30.95
N GLU A 266 -7.12 -11.00 -32.11
CA GLU A 266 -6.34 -10.89 -33.34
C GLU A 266 -6.09 -9.41 -33.71
N LYS A 267 -7.15 -8.57 -33.56
CA LYS A 267 -7.04 -7.13 -33.79
C LYS A 267 -6.15 -6.44 -32.73
N ALA A 268 -6.23 -6.83 -31.48
CA ALA A 268 -5.35 -6.32 -30.42
C ALA A 268 -3.88 -6.67 -30.73
N ASP A 269 -3.60 -7.92 -31.13
CA ASP A 269 -2.24 -8.34 -31.52
C ASP A 269 -1.69 -7.56 -32.72
N GLU A 270 -2.53 -7.21 -33.69
CA GLU A 270 -2.14 -6.31 -34.79
C GLU A 270 -1.75 -4.91 -34.34
N LEU A 271 -2.26 -4.44 -33.18
CA LEU A 271 -2.02 -3.09 -32.65
C LEU A 271 -0.85 -3.02 -31.68
N LEU A 272 -0.34 -4.15 -31.19
CA LEU A 272 0.82 -4.22 -30.31
C LEU A 272 2.08 -3.61 -30.96
N GLY A 273 2.94 -3.03 -30.16
CA GLY A 273 4.20 -2.46 -30.59
C GLY A 273 4.07 -1.18 -31.44
N LYS A 274 2.89 -0.52 -31.44
CA LYS A 274 2.61 0.69 -32.24
C LYS A 274 2.52 1.98 -31.42
N GLY A 275 3.11 1.99 -30.24
CA GLY A 275 3.26 3.18 -29.41
C GLY A 275 1.98 3.61 -28.66
N LYS A 276 0.95 2.76 -28.58
CA LYS A 276 -0.27 3.02 -27.83
C LYS A 276 -0.73 1.78 -27.09
N PRO A 277 -1.12 1.89 -25.80
CA PRO A 277 -1.77 0.79 -25.10
C PRO A 277 -3.15 0.48 -25.72
N ILE A 278 -3.68 -0.70 -25.44
CA ILE A 278 -4.89 -1.22 -26.07
C ILE A 278 -5.94 -1.50 -24.98
N PHE A 279 -7.15 -1.01 -25.20
CA PHE A 279 -8.33 -1.33 -24.39
C PHE A 279 -9.34 -2.09 -25.25
N VAL A 280 -9.73 -3.29 -24.78
CA VAL A 280 -10.78 -4.08 -25.42
C VAL A 280 -12.01 -4.05 -24.50
N CYS A 281 -13.08 -3.45 -24.97
CA CYS A 281 -14.35 -3.32 -24.26
C CYS A 281 -15.29 -4.43 -24.72
N TYR A 282 -15.58 -5.39 -23.86
CA TYR A 282 -16.51 -6.48 -24.14
C TYR A 282 -17.87 -6.15 -23.52
N TYR A 283 -18.91 -6.05 -24.34
CA TYR A 283 -20.29 -5.99 -23.86
C TYR A 283 -20.78 -7.40 -23.62
N THR A 284 -21.00 -7.73 -22.35
CA THR A 284 -21.27 -9.09 -21.87
C THR A 284 -22.60 -9.18 -21.13
N THR A 285 -22.97 -10.39 -20.76
CA THR A 285 -24.17 -10.66 -19.95
C THR A 285 -23.75 -11.32 -18.63
N MET A 286 -24.14 -10.72 -17.50
CA MET A 286 -23.92 -11.28 -16.18
C MET A 286 -24.60 -12.64 -16.06
N GLY A 287 -23.85 -13.67 -15.68
CA GLY A 287 -24.37 -15.02 -15.54
C GLY A 287 -24.59 -15.78 -16.85
N TYR A 288 -23.89 -15.38 -17.94
CA TYR A 288 -23.99 -15.99 -19.27
C TYR A 288 -23.87 -17.52 -19.24
N GLY A 289 -24.76 -18.20 -19.97
CA GLY A 289 -24.89 -19.67 -20.03
C GLY A 289 -25.88 -20.25 -19.02
N ILE A 290 -26.24 -19.51 -17.99
CA ILE A 290 -27.26 -19.94 -17.01
C ILE A 290 -28.54 -19.10 -17.22
N PRO A 291 -29.59 -19.62 -17.88
CA PRO A 291 -30.77 -18.84 -18.28
C PRO A 291 -31.40 -18.03 -17.16
N LEU A 292 -31.49 -18.61 -15.95
CA LEU A 292 -32.04 -17.95 -14.77
C LEU A 292 -31.20 -16.70 -14.38
N MET A 293 -29.89 -16.79 -14.49
CA MET A 293 -28.98 -15.68 -14.15
C MET A 293 -29.02 -14.60 -15.23
N GLU A 294 -29.03 -14.99 -16.50
CA GLU A 294 -29.17 -14.07 -17.63
C GLU A 294 -30.45 -13.27 -17.56
N GLU A 295 -31.59 -13.96 -17.36
CA GLU A 295 -32.90 -13.32 -17.25
C GLU A 295 -32.98 -12.37 -16.06
N GLY A 296 -32.50 -12.81 -14.88
CA GLY A 296 -32.43 -11.97 -13.68
C GLY A 296 -31.61 -10.72 -13.88
N SER A 297 -30.47 -10.83 -14.54
CA SER A 297 -29.59 -9.74 -14.85
C SER A 297 -30.15 -8.76 -15.90
N ASN A 298 -30.65 -9.30 -17.02
CA ASN A 298 -31.18 -8.49 -18.14
C ASN A 298 -32.47 -7.72 -17.75
N THR A 299 -33.28 -8.29 -16.88
CA THR A 299 -34.50 -7.64 -16.39
C THR A 299 -34.28 -6.78 -15.14
N GLY A 300 -33.18 -6.96 -14.45
CA GLY A 300 -32.93 -6.37 -13.14
C GLY A 300 -33.80 -6.94 -12.02
N SER A 301 -34.45 -8.08 -12.26
CA SER A 301 -35.33 -8.72 -11.29
C SER A 301 -34.55 -9.43 -10.16
N LYS A 302 -33.35 -9.91 -10.44
CA LYS A 302 -32.45 -10.50 -9.46
C LYS A 302 -30.99 -10.22 -9.81
N ASN A 303 -30.22 -9.79 -8.81
CA ASN A 303 -28.82 -9.50 -8.98
C ASN A 303 -27.96 -10.68 -8.53
N PHE A 304 -27.29 -11.33 -9.47
CA PHE A 304 -26.38 -12.45 -9.21
C PHE A 304 -24.91 -12.05 -9.08
N HIS A 305 -24.62 -10.77 -8.92
CA HIS A 305 -23.24 -10.30 -8.74
C HIS A 305 -22.58 -10.93 -7.49
N GLY A 306 -23.21 -10.82 -6.33
CA GLY A 306 -22.65 -11.28 -5.05
C GLY A 306 -23.53 -12.25 -4.26
N SER A 307 -24.58 -12.80 -4.88
CA SER A 307 -25.51 -13.70 -4.22
C SER A 307 -25.45 -15.09 -4.86
N PRO A 308 -25.07 -16.15 -4.14
CA PRO A 308 -25.18 -17.52 -4.61
C PRO A 308 -26.63 -17.87 -4.97
N LEU A 309 -26.79 -18.86 -5.81
CA LEU A 309 -28.10 -19.46 -6.09
C LEU A 309 -28.61 -20.15 -4.82
N SER A 310 -29.95 -20.21 -4.65
CA SER A 310 -30.58 -21.11 -3.68
C SER A 310 -30.37 -22.58 -4.10
N GLU A 311 -30.62 -23.52 -3.20
CA GLU A 311 -30.50 -24.96 -3.51
C GLU A 311 -31.42 -25.37 -4.64
N GLU A 312 -32.66 -24.82 -4.68
CA GLU A 312 -33.62 -25.08 -5.72
C GLU A 312 -33.19 -24.50 -7.08
N GLU A 313 -32.74 -23.25 -7.10
CA GLU A 313 -32.24 -22.59 -8.31
C GLU A 313 -31.01 -23.31 -8.87
N ALA A 314 -30.07 -23.69 -7.99
CA ALA A 314 -28.86 -24.44 -8.37
C ALA A 314 -29.22 -25.82 -8.94
N LYS A 315 -30.18 -26.52 -8.31
CA LYS A 315 -30.66 -27.81 -8.81
C LYS A 315 -31.31 -27.69 -10.19
N GLU A 316 -32.06 -26.62 -10.43
CA GLU A 316 -32.67 -26.38 -11.73
C GLU A 316 -31.60 -26.04 -12.79
N ALA A 317 -30.67 -25.14 -12.47
CA ALA A 317 -29.58 -24.77 -13.37
C ALA A 317 -28.67 -25.97 -13.74
N LEU A 318 -28.33 -26.81 -12.77
CA LEU A 318 -27.52 -28.02 -12.99
C LEU A 318 -28.19 -29.09 -13.83
N LYS A 319 -29.55 -29.16 -13.88
CA LYS A 319 -30.26 -30.11 -14.76
C LYS A 319 -30.01 -29.82 -16.24
N ALA A 320 -29.77 -28.59 -16.60
CA ALA A 320 -29.51 -28.20 -17.99
C ALA A 320 -28.07 -28.51 -18.44
N LEU A 321 -27.16 -28.84 -17.50
CA LEU A 321 -25.76 -29.14 -17.77
C LEU A 321 -25.50 -30.65 -17.75
N PRO A 322 -24.58 -31.16 -18.59
CA PRO A 322 -24.04 -32.50 -18.42
C PRO A 322 -23.39 -32.65 -17.04
N PRO A 323 -23.35 -33.86 -16.45
CA PRO A 323 -22.67 -34.09 -15.18
C PRO A 323 -21.21 -33.61 -15.19
N LEU A 324 -20.77 -32.92 -14.13
CA LEU A 324 -19.40 -32.35 -14.04
C LEU A 324 -18.31 -33.40 -14.31
N GLU A 325 -18.52 -34.63 -13.83
CA GLU A 325 -17.53 -35.70 -14.03
C GLU A 325 -17.40 -36.05 -15.52
N GLU A 326 -18.50 -36.14 -16.27
CA GLU A 326 -18.51 -36.43 -17.72
C GLU A 326 -17.80 -35.31 -18.49
N VAL A 327 -18.11 -34.03 -18.17
CA VAL A 327 -17.49 -32.88 -18.80
C VAL A 327 -16.00 -32.84 -18.50
N THR A 328 -15.61 -33.12 -17.23
CA THR A 328 -14.19 -33.16 -16.81
C THR A 328 -13.40 -34.24 -17.57
N VAL A 329 -13.99 -35.44 -17.72
CA VAL A 329 -13.36 -36.53 -18.50
C VAL A 329 -13.25 -36.16 -19.99
N ALA A 330 -14.30 -35.55 -20.55
CA ALA A 330 -14.27 -35.09 -21.95
C ALA A 330 -13.23 -33.96 -22.19
N TYR A 331 -12.99 -33.11 -21.20
CA TYR A 331 -11.97 -32.04 -21.26
C TYR A 331 -10.54 -32.53 -21.05
N LEU A 332 -10.33 -33.70 -20.46
CA LEU A 332 -9.00 -34.22 -20.08
C LEU A 332 -7.94 -34.16 -21.20
N PRO A 333 -8.23 -34.52 -22.48
CA PRO A 333 -7.23 -34.40 -23.53
C PRO A 333 -6.74 -32.96 -23.76
N PHE A 334 -7.66 -31.98 -23.67
CA PHE A 334 -7.35 -30.55 -23.80
C PHE A 334 -6.53 -30.06 -22.59
N PHE A 335 -6.95 -30.42 -21.39
CA PHE A 335 -6.19 -30.12 -20.16
C PHE A 335 -4.74 -30.62 -20.28
N GLN A 336 -4.52 -31.87 -20.70
CA GLN A 336 -3.19 -32.43 -20.86
C GLN A 336 -2.35 -31.69 -21.92
N ALA A 337 -2.99 -31.22 -22.99
CA ALA A 337 -2.32 -30.44 -24.03
C ALA A 337 -1.91 -29.06 -23.51
N GLU A 338 -2.80 -28.36 -22.79
CA GLU A 338 -2.50 -27.05 -22.19
C GLU A 338 -1.45 -27.17 -21.08
N LYS A 339 -1.53 -28.20 -20.23
CA LYS A 339 -0.53 -28.43 -19.19
C LYS A 339 0.87 -28.66 -19.80
N ARG A 340 0.98 -29.50 -20.83
CA ARG A 340 2.25 -29.68 -21.56
C ARG A 340 2.75 -28.39 -22.21
N ARG A 341 1.83 -27.53 -22.70
CA ARG A 341 2.19 -26.21 -23.26
C ARG A 341 2.79 -25.32 -22.19
N TYR A 342 2.18 -25.28 -21.01
CA TYR A 342 2.66 -24.51 -19.87
C TYR A 342 3.99 -25.05 -19.29
N GLU A 343 4.13 -26.36 -19.16
CA GLU A 343 5.33 -27.04 -18.64
C GLU A 343 6.56 -26.88 -19.56
N LYS A 344 6.39 -26.63 -20.86
CA LYS A 344 7.49 -26.31 -21.77
C LYS A 344 8.20 -25.00 -21.45
N GLY A 345 7.56 -24.12 -20.76
CA GLY A 345 8.10 -22.85 -20.27
C GLY A 345 7.00 -21.90 -19.82
N SER A 346 7.22 -21.25 -18.68
CA SER A 346 6.37 -20.18 -18.17
C SER A 346 7.21 -19.06 -17.60
N VAL A 347 6.71 -17.83 -17.75
CA VAL A 347 7.33 -16.65 -17.14
C VAL A 347 7.21 -16.79 -15.62
N PRO A 348 8.30 -16.56 -14.86
CA PRO A 348 8.20 -16.58 -13.40
C PRO A 348 7.33 -15.42 -12.90
N THR A 349 6.43 -15.72 -11.99
CA THR A 349 5.56 -14.74 -11.30
C THR A 349 6.20 -14.16 -10.05
N ASP A 350 7.27 -14.81 -9.57
CA ASP A 350 7.98 -14.45 -8.37
C ASP A 350 9.50 -14.49 -8.64
N ILE A 351 10.10 -13.29 -8.84
CA ILE A 351 11.50 -13.15 -9.27
C ILE A 351 12.38 -12.81 -8.07
N PRO A 352 13.24 -13.76 -7.61
CA PRO A 352 14.23 -13.48 -6.60
C PRO A 352 15.33 -12.58 -7.17
N LEU A 353 15.68 -11.51 -6.46
CA LEU A 353 16.80 -10.64 -6.79
C LEU A 353 17.81 -10.64 -5.65
N GLN A 354 19.03 -10.27 -5.98
CA GLN A 354 20.08 -10.02 -4.99
C GLN A 354 20.60 -8.60 -5.18
N PHE A 355 20.79 -7.91 -4.07
CA PHE A 355 21.46 -6.63 -4.01
C PHE A 355 22.45 -6.64 -2.85
N SER A 356 23.63 -6.09 -3.05
CA SER A 356 24.62 -5.86 -1.99
C SER A 356 25.62 -4.84 -2.47
N THR A 357 25.86 -3.83 -1.69
CA THR A 357 26.86 -2.77 -1.99
C THR A 357 28.27 -3.34 -2.13
N ALA A 358 28.61 -4.42 -1.43
CA ALA A 358 29.89 -5.13 -1.57
C ALA A 358 30.10 -5.74 -2.98
N LYS A 359 29.02 -6.02 -3.71
CA LYS A 359 29.08 -6.51 -5.09
C LYS A 359 29.07 -5.40 -6.14
N LEU A 360 28.84 -4.15 -5.72
CA LEU A 360 28.90 -2.97 -6.59
C LEU A 360 30.34 -2.48 -6.68
N GLY A 361 31.09 -2.93 -7.69
CA GLY A 361 32.52 -2.64 -7.83
C GLY A 361 32.82 -1.13 -7.80
N GLY A 362 33.60 -0.68 -6.82
CA GLY A 362 33.97 0.72 -6.68
C GLY A 362 32.93 1.61 -5.95
N TYR A 363 31.81 1.06 -5.48
CA TYR A 363 30.87 1.84 -4.68
C TYR A 363 31.50 2.35 -3.40
N LYS A 364 31.29 3.63 -3.10
CA LYS A 364 31.66 4.26 -1.84
C LYS A 364 30.50 5.12 -1.37
N ARG A 365 30.08 4.89 -0.12
CA ARG A 365 29.07 5.72 0.52
C ARG A 365 29.56 7.16 0.63
N ALA A 366 28.77 8.11 0.17
CA ALA A 366 29.05 9.52 0.37
C ALA A 366 28.78 9.88 1.85
N ILE A 367 29.75 10.54 2.47
CA ILE A 367 29.66 11.01 3.86
C ILE A 367 29.86 12.52 3.87
N THR A 368 29.03 13.24 4.61
CA THR A 368 29.22 14.66 4.95
C THR A 368 29.58 14.84 6.42
N THR A 369 30.37 15.81 6.73
CA THR A 369 30.77 16.18 8.11
C THR A 369 30.06 17.43 8.60
N GLU A 370 29.34 18.11 7.73
CA GLU A 370 28.64 19.37 7.95
C GLU A 370 27.15 19.18 7.92
N LYS A 371 26.42 20.27 7.85
CA LYS A 371 24.95 20.27 7.72
C LYS A 371 24.51 19.58 6.43
N GLY A 372 23.57 18.65 6.52
CA GLY A 372 22.93 17.98 5.39
C GLY A 372 21.41 18.02 5.51
N ALA A 373 20.72 17.88 4.39
CA ALA A 373 19.28 17.75 4.34
C ALA A 373 18.91 16.32 3.90
N ALA A 374 18.67 15.44 4.86
CA ALA A 374 18.47 14.00 4.62
C ALA A 374 17.47 13.72 3.49
N ARG A 375 16.34 14.46 3.42
CA ARG A 375 15.33 14.34 2.36
C ARG A 375 15.86 14.56 0.94
N ARG A 376 16.79 15.51 0.78
CA ARG A 376 17.41 15.82 -0.53
C ARG A 376 18.61 14.94 -0.81
N ASP A 377 19.40 14.66 0.22
CA ASP A 377 20.61 13.88 0.09
C ASP A 377 20.28 12.41 -0.21
N PHE A 378 19.15 11.89 0.29
CA PHE A 378 18.67 10.56 -0.02
C PHE A 378 18.51 10.37 -1.54
N GLY A 379 17.77 11.24 -2.22
CA GLY A 379 17.59 11.18 -3.68
C GLY A 379 18.82 11.64 -4.46
N ALA A 380 19.31 12.87 -4.20
CA ALA A 380 20.31 13.56 -5.02
C ALA A 380 21.73 13.01 -4.87
N VAL A 381 22.03 12.32 -3.77
CA VAL A 381 23.38 11.80 -3.46
C VAL A 381 23.35 10.28 -3.30
N HIS A 382 22.62 9.77 -2.30
CA HIS A 382 22.76 8.38 -1.90
C HIS A 382 22.12 7.43 -2.91
N LEU A 383 20.86 7.65 -3.25
CA LEU A 383 20.15 6.81 -4.21
C LEU A 383 20.71 6.98 -5.63
N LEU A 384 21.03 8.21 -6.05
CA LEU A 384 21.66 8.46 -7.36
C LEU A 384 22.98 7.70 -7.52
N ASN A 385 23.82 7.64 -6.46
CA ASN A 385 25.06 6.87 -6.50
C ASN A 385 24.78 5.37 -6.68
N LEU A 386 23.80 4.82 -5.97
CA LEU A 386 23.38 3.42 -6.15
C LEU A 386 22.79 3.18 -7.55
N MET A 387 21.97 4.10 -8.04
CA MET A 387 21.39 4.03 -9.38
C MET A 387 22.45 4.01 -10.50
N LYS A 388 23.55 4.73 -10.34
CA LYS A 388 24.68 4.70 -11.29
C LYS A 388 25.34 3.33 -11.35
N MET A 389 25.30 2.57 -10.27
CA MET A 389 25.92 1.25 -10.15
C MET A 389 24.98 0.09 -10.47
N ASP A 390 23.68 0.29 -10.27
CA ASP A 390 22.65 -0.75 -10.55
C ASP A 390 21.50 -0.17 -11.38
N SER A 391 21.40 -0.63 -12.63
CA SER A 391 20.37 -0.15 -13.56
C SER A 391 18.95 -0.61 -13.23
N ARG A 392 18.78 -1.53 -12.29
CA ARG A 392 17.45 -2.00 -11.86
C ARG A 392 16.74 -1.02 -10.95
N ILE A 393 17.49 -0.10 -10.29
CA ILE A 393 16.90 0.89 -9.40
C ILE A 393 16.22 1.98 -10.22
N VAL A 394 14.93 2.19 -9.98
CA VAL A 394 14.10 3.21 -10.67
C VAL A 394 13.31 4.00 -9.63
N VAL A 395 13.07 5.29 -9.91
CA VAL A 395 12.33 6.21 -9.04
C VAL A 395 11.05 6.62 -9.74
N LEU A 396 9.96 6.65 -8.98
CA LEU A 396 8.69 7.24 -9.39
C LEU A 396 8.36 8.37 -8.43
N HIS A 397 7.88 9.51 -8.92
CA HIS A 397 7.44 10.62 -8.06
C HIS A 397 6.15 11.26 -8.56
N ALA A 398 5.37 11.81 -7.63
CA ALA A 398 4.09 12.48 -7.90
C ALA A 398 4.30 14.00 -8.06
N ASP A 399 5.02 14.40 -9.12
CA ASP A 399 5.31 15.82 -9.50
C ASP A 399 6.08 16.63 -8.42
N LEU A 400 6.88 15.97 -7.58
CA LEU A 400 7.56 16.58 -6.42
C LEU A 400 9.10 16.44 -6.47
N ALA A 401 9.72 16.16 -7.62
CA ALA A 401 11.14 15.84 -7.74
C ALA A 401 12.06 16.86 -7.02
N GLY A 402 11.81 18.16 -7.16
CA GLY A 402 12.62 19.21 -6.55
C GLY A 402 12.63 19.19 -5.02
N SER A 403 11.52 18.86 -4.40
CA SER A 403 11.38 18.81 -2.95
C SER A 403 12.18 17.66 -2.29
N GLY A 404 12.33 16.53 -2.99
CA GLY A 404 13.09 15.37 -2.54
C GLY A 404 14.53 15.28 -3.06
N GLY A 405 14.98 16.26 -3.85
CA GLY A 405 16.31 16.24 -4.48
C GLY A 405 16.40 15.34 -5.71
N PHE A 406 15.25 14.84 -6.21
CA PHE A 406 15.20 13.96 -7.38
C PHE A 406 15.37 14.69 -8.70
N GLU A 407 15.33 16.04 -8.75
CA GLU A 407 15.66 16.82 -9.94
C GLU A 407 17.04 16.51 -10.51
N LYS A 408 17.99 16.12 -9.64
CA LYS A 408 19.31 15.68 -10.07
C LYS A 408 19.26 14.30 -10.73
N VAL A 409 18.42 13.40 -10.22
CA VAL A 409 18.18 12.09 -10.82
C VAL A 409 17.50 12.25 -12.17
N GLU A 410 16.46 13.09 -12.28
CA GLU A 410 15.80 13.40 -13.56
C GLU A 410 16.79 13.93 -14.60
N LYS A 411 17.72 14.80 -14.20
CA LYS A 411 18.71 15.37 -15.09
C LYS A 411 19.76 14.35 -15.56
N GLU A 412 20.26 13.51 -14.67
CA GLU A 412 21.35 12.57 -14.97
C GLU A 412 20.85 11.23 -15.52
N LEU A 413 19.66 10.78 -15.08
CA LEU A 413 19.07 9.49 -15.41
C LEU A 413 17.57 9.63 -15.78
N PRO A 414 17.21 10.44 -16.80
CA PRO A 414 15.81 10.82 -17.08
C PRO A 414 14.88 9.63 -17.36
N HIS A 415 15.41 8.51 -17.90
CA HIS A 415 14.61 7.30 -18.17
C HIS A 415 14.40 6.42 -16.94
N ARG A 416 14.92 6.83 -15.78
CA ARG A 416 14.89 6.08 -14.52
C ARG A 416 14.28 6.88 -13.37
N CYS A 417 13.86 8.10 -13.64
CA CYS A 417 13.07 8.95 -12.75
C CYS A 417 11.78 9.31 -13.48
N ILE A 418 10.69 8.70 -13.07
CA ILE A 418 9.41 8.75 -13.76
C ILE A 418 8.46 9.69 -13.00
N ASN A 419 8.11 10.81 -13.61
CA ASN A 419 7.03 11.65 -13.11
C ASN A 419 5.69 11.01 -13.48
N VAL A 420 4.95 10.50 -12.50
CA VAL A 420 3.65 9.86 -12.71
C VAL A 420 2.50 10.87 -12.75
N GLY A 421 2.80 12.16 -12.56
CA GLY A 421 1.81 13.19 -12.29
C GLY A 421 1.32 13.14 -10.83
N VAL A 422 0.31 13.93 -10.48
CA VAL A 422 -0.31 13.90 -9.15
C VAL A 422 -1.23 12.67 -9.09
N ALA A 423 -0.66 11.51 -8.74
CA ALA A 423 -1.27 10.19 -8.85
C ALA A 423 -0.58 9.17 -7.90
N GLU A 424 -0.58 9.47 -6.61
CA GLU A 424 0.12 8.69 -5.59
C GLU A 424 -0.40 7.26 -5.47
N ALA A 425 -1.71 7.09 -5.62
CA ALA A 425 -2.36 5.78 -5.58
C ALA A 425 -1.85 4.87 -6.71
N ASN A 426 -1.84 5.38 -7.94
CA ASN A 426 -1.30 4.65 -9.09
C ASN A 426 0.21 4.39 -8.94
N MET A 427 0.98 5.39 -8.46
CA MET A 427 2.42 5.31 -8.26
C MET A 427 2.84 4.10 -7.43
N TYR A 428 2.21 3.90 -6.27
CA TYR A 428 2.55 2.80 -5.37
C TYR A 428 2.29 1.44 -6.02
N MET A 429 1.10 1.28 -6.61
CA MET A 429 0.74 0.00 -7.20
C MET A 429 1.53 -0.31 -8.48
N MET A 430 1.87 0.72 -9.28
CA MET A 430 2.79 0.60 -10.42
C MET A 430 4.17 0.12 -9.97
N ALA A 431 4.70 0.65 -8.88
CA ALA A 431 5.99 0.23 -8.34
C ALA A 431 6.00 -1.27 -7.98
N ALA A 432 4.94 -1.79 -7.37
CA ALA A 432 4.83 -3.22 -7.08
C ALA A 432 4.88 -4.08 -8.37
N GLY A 433 4.19 -3.65 -9.43
CA GLY A 433 4.24 -4.31 -10.74
C GLY A 433 5.65 -4.28 -11.36
N MET A 434 6.36 -3.16 -11.22
CA MET A 434 7.76 -3.05 -11.66
C MET A 434 8.67 -4.04 -10.90
N ARG A 435 8.49 -4.18 -9.57
CA ARG A 435 9.27 -5.12 -8.77
C ARG A 435 9.08 -6.56 -9.25
N GLN A 436 7.86 -6.93 -9.62
CA GLN A 436 7.55 -8.26 -10.14
C GLN A 436 8.24 -8.59 -11.45
N THR A 437 8.71 -7.60 -12.20
CA THR A 437 9.50 -7.80 -13.45
C THR A 437 11.01 -7.76 -13.25
N GLY A 438 11.47 -7.52 -12.02
CA GLY A 438 12.89 -7.54 -11.66
C GLY A 438 13.53 -6.16 -11.52
N LEU A 439 12.75 -5.09 -11.37
CA LEU A 439 13.24 -3.77 -11.01
C LEU A 439 13.28 -3.58 -9.49
N LEU A 440 13.96 -2.55 -9.03
CA LEU A 440 14.06 -2.13 -7.63
C LEU A 440 13.43 -0.72 -7.51
N PRO A 441 12.11 -0.63 -7.31
CA PRO A 441 11.40 0.65 -7.37
C PRO A 441 11.44 1.40 -6.05
N VAL A 442 11.58 2.72 -6.15
CA VAL A 442 11.41 3.70 -5.07
C VAL A 442 10.30 4.65 -5.48
N THR A 443 9.28 4.81 -4.66
CA THR A 443 8.25 5.83 -4.84
C THR A 443 8.55 7.02 -3.95
N TYR A 444 8.27 8.24 -4.45
CA TYR A 444 8.53 9.46 -3.72
C TYR A 444 7.32 10.40 -3.71
N THR A 445 6.96 10.86 -2.51
CA THR A 445 5.97 11.91 -2.26
C THR A 445 6.14 12.52 -0.86
N PHE A 446 5.26 13.44 -0.43
CA PHE A 446 5.25 13.91 0.95
C PHE A 446 4.58 12.90 1.89
N ALA A 447 4.95 12.95 3.17
CA ALA A 447 4.42 12.05 4.19
C ALA A 447 2.88 12.06 4.22
N THR A 448 2.27 13.24 4.16
CA THR A 448 0.82 13.37 4.17
C THR A 448 0.15 12.63 3.01
N PHE A 449 0.71 12.69 1.80
CA PHE A 449 0.13 11.99 0.62
C PHE A 449 0.45 10.49 0.62
N GLY A 450 1.70 10.13 1.00
CA GLY A 450 2.11 8.72 1.05
C GLY A 450 1.37 7.89 2.11
N THR A 451 0.95 8.52 3.20
CA THR A 451 0.26 7.84 4.30
C THR A 451 -1.26 8.00 4.29
N ASN A 452 -1.82 8.81 3.41
CA ASN A 452 -3.27 8.97 3.22
C ASN A 452 -3.69 8.48 1.83
N GLU A 453 -3.40 9.21 0.75
CA GLU A 453 -3.86 8.90 -0.61
C GLU A 453 -3.34 7.55 -1.11
N ALA A 454 -2.09 7.21 -0.82
CA ALA A 454 -1.46 5.97 -1.27
C ALA A 454 -1.54 4.80 -0.27
N ARG A 455 -1.96 5.03 0.98
CA ARG A 455 -1.91 4.02 2.06
C ARG A 455 -2.67 2.74 1.77
N ALA A 456 -3.84 2.83 1.14
CA ALA A 456 -4.63 1.66 0.77
C ALA A 456 -3.86 0.73 -0.19
N ASN A 457 -3.05 1.31 -1.07
CA ASN A 457 -2.19 0.58 -2.00
C ASN A 457 -0.97 -0.02 -1.29
N ALA A 458 -0.35 0.72 -0.37
CA ALA A 458 0.73 0.18 0.48
C ALA A 458 0.26 -1.05 1.27
N ARG A 459 -0.96 -1.00 1.84
CA ARG A 459 -1.57 -2.15 2.52
C ARG A 459 -1.76 -3.35 1.58
N LEU A 460 -2.21 -3.12 0.35
CA LEU A 460 -2.39 -4.23 -0.60
C LEU A 460 -1.04 -4.79 -1.05
N ILE A 461 -0.01 -3.96 -1.23
CA ILE A 461 1.36 -4.42 -1.48
C ILE A 461 1.88 -5.25 -0.31
N ASP A 462 1.66 -4.80 0.92
CA ASP A 462 2.03 -5.50 2.14
C ASP A 462 1.46 -6.92 2.20
N ILE A 463 0.14 -7.06 1.97
CA ILE A 463 -0.53 -8.37 1.90
C ILE A 463 0.13 -9.25 0.82
N ASN A 464 0.37 -8.69 -0.37
CA ASN A 464 1.00 -9.44 -1.46
C ASN A 464 2.46 -9.81 -1.15
N CYS A 465 3.20 -9.01 -0.39
CA CYS A 465 4.56 -9.35 0.06
C CYS A 465 4.62 -10.66 0.86
N GLY A 466 3.53 -11.03 1.55
CA GLY A 466 3.41 -12.34 2.21
C GLY A 466 3.38 -13.53 1.23
N HIS A 467 3.05 -13.31 -0.03
CA HIS A 467 2.82 -14.35 -1.03
C HIS A 467 3.78 -14.28 -2.24
N THR A 468 4.24 -13.09 -2.60
CA THR A 468 5.10 -12.87 -3.77
C THR A 468 6.07 -11.71 -3.54
N ARG A 469 7.12 -11.64 -4.34
CA ARG A 469 8.13 -10.58 -4.25
C ARG A 469 7.68 -9.31 -4.97
N CYS A 470 7.04 -8.40 -4.23
CA CYS A 470 6.55 -7.12 -4.76
C CYS A 470 6.91 -5.91 -3.89
N GLY A 471 7.86 -6.04 -2.96
CA GLY A 471 8.28 -5.01 -2.03
C GLY A 471 8.78 -3.72 -2.70
N VAL A 472 8.47 -2.58 -2.09
CA VAL A 472 8.72 -1.22 -2.60
C VAL A 472 9.33 -0.36 -1.49
N VAL A 473 10.23 0.57 -1.85
CA VAL A 473 10.63 1.67 -0.96
C VAL A 473 9.65 2.82 -1.14
N HIS A 474 8.95 3.20 -0.06
CA HIS A 474 8.08 4.37 0.00
C HIS A 474 8.84 5.51 0.66
N ASP A 475 9.49 6.35 -0.16
CA ASP A 475 10.19 7.54 0.32
C ASP A 475 9.20 8.68 0.54
N CYS A 476 9.09 9.14 1.80
CA CYS A 476 8.15 10.14 2.24
C CYS A 476 8.87 11.28 2.98
N THR A 477 8.81 12.48 2.42
CA THR A 477 9.45 13.66 3.02
C THR A 477 8.45 14.60 3.69
N HIS A 478 8.93 15.66 4.33
CA HIS A 478 8.09 16.65 5.03
C HIS A 478 7.23 16.01 6.13
N ALA A 479 7.81 15.05 6.86
CA ALA A 479 7.12 14.35 7.94
C ALA A 479 6.94 15.25 9.16
N GLY A 480 5.81 15.12 9.85
CA GLY A 480 5.50 15.81 11.09
C GLY A 480 5.41 17.34 10.97
N LEU A 481 5.78 18.03 12.03
CA LEU A 481 5.82 19.51 12.08
C LEU A 481 6.94 20.12 11.25
N SER A 482 7.91 19.31 10.81
CA SER A 482 8.98 19.77 9.92
C SER A 482 8.49 20.30 8.58
N VAL A 483 7.23 20.03 8.22
CA VAL A 483 6.57 20.62 7.04
C VAL A 483 6.51 22.15 7.11
N GLY A 484 6.45 22.70 8.32
CA GLY A 484 6.62 24.13 8.58
C GLY A 484 5.47 24.99 8.04
N GLU A 485 5.82 25.92 7.16
CA GLU A 485 4.93 26.96 6.65
C GLU A 485 3.80 26.45 5.74
N ASP A 486 3.87 25.20 5.27
CA ASP A 486 2.78 24.58 4.48
C ASP A 486 1.50 24.38 5.30
N GLY A 487 1.62 24.35 6.64
CA GLY A 487 0.52 24.43 7.60
C GLY A 487 -0.26 23.13 7.81
N GLU A 488 -1.42 23.24 8.44
CA GLU A 488 -2.21 22.16 9.01
C GLU A 488 -2.52 21.01 8.03
N THR A 489 -2.85 21.34 6.79
CA THR A 489 -3.24 20.34 5.76
C THR A 489 -2.08 19.45 5.30
N HIS A 490 -0.84 19.87 5.56
CA HIS A 490 0.38 19.14 5.21
C HIS A 490 1.05 18.51 6.44
N GLN A 491 0.59 18.83 7.67
CA GLN A 491 1.09 18.26 8.92
C GLN A 491 0.54 16.84 9.11
N GLU A 492 1.27 15.84 8.62
CA GLU A 492 0.94 14.46 8.93
C GLU A 492 1.49 14.09 10.32
N ARG A 493 0.60 13.94 11.30
CA ARG A 493 0.94 13.65 12.68
C ARG A 493 0.90 12.16 13.03
N ASN A 494 0.47 11.32 12.10
CA ASN A 494 0.24 9.90 12.40
C ASN A 494 1.01 8.97 11.42
N TYR A 495 2.08 9.50 10.81
CA TYR A 495 2.82 8.83 9.74
C TYR A 495 3.62 7.59 10.22
N LEU A 496 4.01 7.50 11.48
CA LEU A 496 4.68 6.31 12.04
C LEU A 496 3.72 5.18 12.43
N ASN A 497 2.41 5.46 12.48
CA ASN A 497 1.40 4.47 12.80
C ASN A 497 1.00 3.65 11.56
N ILE A 498 1.88 2.78 11.14
CA ILE A 498 1.69 1.90 9.96
C ILE A 498 1.82 0.44 10.43
N PRO A 499 0.77 -0.13 11.05
CA PRO A 499 0.78 -1.51 11.54
C PRO A 499 0.53 -2.49 10.38
N LEU A 500 1.53 -2.67 9.54
CA LEU A 500 1.57 -3.62 8.41
C LEU A 500 2.59 -4.72 8.72
N ASP A 501 2.32 -5.95 8.25
CA ASP A 501 3.05 -7.15 8.65
C ASP A 501 4.37 -7.33 7.89
N HIS A 502 4.41 -6.85 6.64
CA HIS A 502 5.55 -6.98 5.72
C HIS A 502 6.15 -5.63 5.35
N THR A 503 5.88 -4.57 6.14
CA THR A 503 6.35 -3.22 5.86
C THR A 503 7.08 -2.64 7.06
N GLN A 504 8.35 -2.28 6.88
CA GLN A 504 9.12 -1.59 7.90
C GLN A 504 8.86 -0.08 7.87
N VAL A 505 9.06 0.60 8.99
CA VAL A 505 8.88 2.05 9.13
C VAL A 505 10.13 2.66 9.74
N TRP A 506 10.81 3.51 8.97
CA TRP A 506 12.07 4.13 9.35
C TRP A 506 11.98 5.65 9.35
N MET A 507 12.59 6.29 10.34
CA MET A 507 12.73 7.74 10.46
C MET A 507 14.20 8.09 10.71
N THR A 508 14.80 8.87 9.84
CA THR A 508 16.23 9.22 9.94
C THR A 508 16.49 10.38 10.88
N ALA A 509 17.62 10.35 11.56
CA ALA A 509 18.10 11.46 12.38
C ALA A 509 19.06 12.39 11.62
N ASP A 510 19.84 11.90 10.64
CA ASP A 510 20.71 12.74 9.82
C ASP A 510 20.96 12.18 8.41
N SER A 511 21.65 12.97 7.57
CA SER A 511 21.92 12.63 6.17
C SER A 511 22.80 11.38 6.00
N ASN A 512 23.75 11.15 6.88
CA ASN A 512 24.64 9.98 6.79
C ASN A 512 23.90 8.69 7.19
N GLN A 513 22.96 8.77 8.14
CA GLN A 513 22.09 7.64 8.45
C GLN A 513 21.18 7.31 7.25
N ALA A 514 20.66 8.34 6.57
CA ALA A 514 19.87 8.16 5.35
C ALA A 514 20.65 7.40 4.26
N ALA A 515 21.97 7.58 4.15
CA ALA A 515 22.80 6.83 3.22
C ALA A 515 22.82 5.33 3.53
N ALA A 516 22.97 4.95 4.81
CA ALA A 516 22.92 3.55 5.22
C ALA A 516 21.52 2.95 5.04
N MET A 517 20.48 3.75 5.29
CA MET A 517 19.08 3.35 5.03
C MET A 517 18.83 3.10 3.55
N ALA A 518 19.37 3.92 2.63
CA ALA A 518 19.24 3.70 1.19
C ALA A 518 19.83 2.35 0.77
N GLU A 519 20.99 1.99 1.28
CA GLU A 519 21.62 0.69 1.01
C GLU A 519 20.77 -0.47 1.53
N ARG A 520 20.33 -0.39 2.79
CA ARG A 520 19.50 -1.42 3.42
C ARG A 520 18.13 -1.56 2.75
N ALA A 521 17.52 -0.44 2.34
CA ALA A 521 16.26 -0.45 1.62
C ALA A 521 16.34 -1.22 0.29
N MET A 522 17.43 -1.03 -0.46
CA MET A 522 17.66 -1.79 -1.70
C MET A 522 17.85 -3.29 -1.44
N GLU A 523 18.56 -3.67 -0.37
CA GLU A 523 18.67 -5.08 0.03
C GLU A 523 17.30 -5.67 0.35
N LEU A 524 16.50 -4.97 1.15
CA LEU A 524 15.18 -5.41 1.60
C LEU A 524 14.24 -5.66 0.43
N ILE A 525 14.11 -4.69 -0.49
CA ILE A 525 13.22 -4.86 -1.65
C ILE A 525 13.79 -5.79 -2.72
N ALA A 526 15.08 -6.06 -2.73
CA ALA A 526 15.67 -7.11 -3.56
C ALA A 526 15.25 -8.51 -3.08
N GLU A 527 15.21 -8.75 -1.77
CA GLU A 527 14.58 -9.94 -1.19
C GLU A 527 13.11 -10.02 -1.59
N GLY A 528 12.40 -8.88 -1.54
CA GLY A 528 11.12 -8.62 -2.17
C GLY A 528 9.88 -8.95 -1.35
N HIS A 529 9.99 -9.66 -0.23
CA HIS A 529 8.89 -10.01 0.67
C HIS A 529 8.59 -8.94 1.72
N GLN A 530 9.23 -7.79 1.61
CA GLN A 530 9.01 -6.65 2.51
C GLN A 530 9.07 -5.34 1.73
N SER A 531 8.31 -4.37 2.20
CA SER A 531 8.39 -2.96 1.82
C SER A 531 9.00 -2.14 2.96
N VAL A 532 9.32 -0.88 2.69
CA VAL A 532 9.76 0.05 3.72
C VAL A 532 9.22 1.45 3.45
N TYR A 533 8.69 2.09 4.48
CA TYR A 533 8.52 3.54 4.52
C TYR A 533 9.78 4.18 5.10
N THR A 534 10.37 5.10 4.35
CA THR A 534 11.45 5.96 4.83
C THR A 534 10.92 7.38 4.99
N PHE A 535 10.96 7.92 6.21
CA PHE A 535 10.49 9.26 6.52
C PHE A 535 11.66 10.21 6.74
N PHE A 536 11.56 11.39 6.15
CA PHE A 536 12.56 12.43 6.24
C PHE A 536 11.94 13.77 6.62
N PRO A 537 12.60 14.52 7.56
CA PRO A 537 12.19 15.88 7.86
C PRO A 537 12.47 16.82 6.68
N ARG A 538 11.78 17.97 6.64
CA ARG A 538 12.02 19.00 5.63
C ARG A 538 13.37 19.70 5.82
N ASP A 539 13.74 19.99 7.06
CA ASP A 539 14.91 20.78 7.37
C ASP A 539 16.22 19.99 7.31
N GLY A 540 17.32 20.71 7.06
CA GLY A 540 18.65 20.15 7.18
C GLY A 540 19.20 20.36 8.58
N HIS A 541 20.03 19.38 9.04
CA HIS A 541 20.65 19.38 10.36
C HIS A 541 22.14 19.08 10.26
N GLU A 542 22.88 19.47 11.31
CA GLU A 542 24.24 19.01 11.51
C GLU A 542 24.27 17.48 11.64
N GLN A 543 25.37 16.86 11.24
CA GLN A 543 25.52 15.43 11.45
C GLN A 543 25.72 15.12 12.93
N LEU A 544 25.15 13.99 13.40
CA LEU A 544 25.37 13.52 14.76
C LEU A 544 26.83 13.07 14.94
N LYS A 545 27.52 13.65 15.95
CA LYS A 545 28.92 13.40 16.23
C LYS A 545 29.13 12.78 17.60
N SER A 546 30.08 11.88 17.69
CA SER A 546 30.57 11.35 18.95
C SER A 546 31.27 12.46 19.75
N PRO A 547 31.54 12.28 21.05
CA PRO A 547 32.25 13.27 21.89
C PRO A 547 33.63 13.64 21.37
N ASP A 548 34.30 12.80 20.60
CA ASP A 548 35.59 13.04 19.95
C ASP A 548 35.48 13.85 18.63
N GLY A 549 34.27 14.21 18.21
CA GLY A 549 33.98 14.97 17.00
C GLY A 549 33.82 14.14 15.72
N SER A 550 34.02 12.83 15.78
CA SER A 550 33.76 11.93 14.62
C SER A 550 32.28 11.79 14.36
N VAL A 551 31.87 11.63 13.06
CA VAL A 551 30.50 11.38 12.71
C VAL A 551 30.07 9.96 13.15
N ILE A 552 28.92 9.85 13.80
CA ILE A 552 28.42 8.56 14.31
C ILE A 552 28.08 7.63 13.13
N TYR A 553 27.37 8.15 12.14
CA TYR A 553 26.97 7.39 10.96
C TYR A 553 28.04 7.47 9.85
N GLY A 554 29.27 7.08 10.19
CA GLY A 554 30.41 7.07 9.30
C GLY A 554 30.38 5.94 8.26
N PRO A 555 31.47 5.77 7.46
CA PRO A 555 31.51 4.78 6.37
C PRO A 555 31.33 3.33 6.81
N ALA A 556 31.69 3.02 8.06
CA ALA A 556 31.59 1.66 8.63
C ALA A 556 30.21 1.37 9.27
N TYR A 557 29.37 2.38 9.43
CA TYR A 557 28.03 2.20 10.01
C TYR A 557 27.14 1.37 9.06
N THR A 558 26.41 0.43 9.62
CA THR A 558 25.39 -0.35 8.90
C THR A 558 24.06 -0.18 9.58
N PHE A 559 23.02 0.14 8.82
CA PHE A 559 21.66 0.22 9.36
C PHE A 559 21.06 -1.19 9.42
N ASP A 560 20.87 -1.70 10.61
CA ASP A 560 20.31 -3.05 10.87
C ASP A 560 18.94 -3.03 11.59
N GLY A 561 18.40 -1.83 11.82
CA GLY A 561 17.12 -1.63 12.51
C GLY A 561 17.20 -1.57 14.03
N ARG A 562 18.39 -1.74 14.63
CA ARG A 562 18.59 -1.59 16.07
C ARG A 562 18.62 -0.13 16.49
N ALA A 563 18.36 0.11 17.78
CA ALA A 563 18.50 1.42 18.38
C ALA A 563 19.98 1.79 18.55
N ASP A 564 20.34 3.01 18.13
CA ASP A 564 21.71 3.52 18.24
C ASP A 564 21.89 4.27 19.56
N LEU A 565 22.94 3.93 20.34
CA LEU A 565 23.34 4.70 21.51
C LEU A 565 24.11 5.95 21.06
N ILE A 566 23.51 7.13 21.22
CA ILE A 566 24.07 8.40 20.77
C ILE A 566 24.84 9.09 21.89
N ARG A 567 24.32 9.06 23.12
CA ARG A 567 24.93 9.62 24.35
C ARG A 567 24.65 8.70 25.53
N GLY A 568 25.40 8.90 26.62
CA GLY A 568 25.34 8.07 27.81
C GLY A 568 26.40 6.96 27.78
N ARG A 569 26.40 6.12 28.80
CA ARG A 569 27.34 5.01 28.94
C ARG A 569 26.74 3.67 28.51
N GLY A 570 25.42 3.59 28.46
CA GLY A 570 24.70 2.36 28.13
C GLY A 570 24.73 1.33 29.27
N ASP A 571 24.84 1.79 30.51
CA ASP A 571 24.84 0.96 31.72
C ASP A 571 24.05 1.61 32.87
N THR A 572 24.01 0.99 34.01
CA THR A 572 23.28 1.45 35.20
C THR A 572 23.78 2.75 35.83
N SER A 573 24.86 3.35 35.31
CA SER A 573 25.31 4.69 35.74
C SER A 573 24.55 5.82 35.06
N ASP A 574 23.80 5.52 33.99
CA ASP A 574 22.87 6.45 33.39
C ASP A 574 21.62 6.57 34.28
N GLN A 575 21.09 7.80 34.47
CA GLN A 575 20.01 8.08 35.40
C GLN A 575 18.64 8.16 34.72
N VAL A 576 18.62 8.43 33.44
CA VAL A 576 17.42 8.54 32.62
C VAL A 576 17.75 8.20 31.17
N THR A 577 16.82 7.56 30.47
CA THR A 577 16.97 7.32 29.03
C THR A 577 15.97 8.17 28.26
N VAL A 578 16.49 8.99 27.31
CA VAL A 578 15.69 9.63 26.28
C VAL A 578 15.67 8.73 25.05
N ILE A 579 14.48 8.30 24.65
CA ILE A 579 14.25 7.50 23.46
C ILE A 579 13.64 8.44 22.42
N ALA A 580 14.33 8.66 21.31
CA ALA A 580 13.90 9.62 20.30
C ALA A 580 14.05 9.06 18.88
N THR A 581 13.36 9.67 17.92
CA THR A 581 13.49 9.39 16.50
C THR A 581 13.43 10.70 15.69
N GLY A 582 14.15 10.76 14.58
CA GLY A 582 14.19 11.94 13.72
C GLY A 582 14.86 13.16 14.36
N ILE A 583 14.32 14.35 14.10
CA ILE A 583 14.87 15.63 14.60
C ILE A 583 14.97 15.71 16.13
N PRO A 584 14.00 15.24 16.91
CA PRO A 584 14.11 15.27 18.37
C PRO A 584 15.38 14.66 18.96
N VAL A 585 16.06 13.77 18.23
CA VAL A 585 17.37 13.21 18.64
C VAL A 585 18.41 14.30 18.85
N HIS A 586 18.45 15.33 17.98
CA HIS A 586 19.40 16.44 18.10
C HIS A 586 19.17 17.28 19.36
N ALA A 587 17.90 17.57 19.67
CA ALA A 587 17.53 18.28 20.87
C ALA A 587 17.89 17.47 22.13
N ALA A 588 17.59 16.17 22.15
CA ALA A 588 17.96 15.26 23.23
C ALA A 588 19.48 15.19 23.47
N VAL A 589 20.27 15.14 22.40
CA VAL A 589 21.75 15.17 22.46
C VAL A 589 22.24 16.48 23.09
N ALA A 590 21.69 17.62 22.65
CA ALA A 590 22.08 18.93 23.20
C ALA A 590 21.78 19.04 24.71
N VAL A 591 20.63 18.53 25.16
CA VAL A 591 20.26 18.48 26.59
C VAL A 591 21.19 17.54 27.36
N ALA A 592 21.50 16.36 26.84
CA ALA A 592 22.39 15.41 27.49
C ALA A 592 23.79 16.00 27.69
N GLU A 593 24.33 16.73 26.69
CA GLU A 593 25.62 17.41 26.78
C GLU A 593 25.61 18.59 27.78
N GLU A 594 24.52 19.32 27.88
CA GLU A 594 24.35 20.40 28.85
C GLU A 594 24.27 19.84 30.29
N PHE A 595 23.49 18.80 30.51
CA PHE A 595 23.36 18.19 31.82
C PHE A 595 24.62 17.50 32.30
N ALA A 596 25.44 16.93 31.40
CA ALA A 596 26.71 16.37 31.75
C ALA A 596 27.74 17.44 32.25
N LYS A 597 27.58 18.70 31.82
CA LYS A 597 28.43 19.83 32.19
C LYS A 597 27.89 20.65 33.37
N ALA A 598 26.69 20.36 33.86
CA ALA A 598 26.07 21.09 34.94
C ALA A 598 26.81 20.91 36.28
N SER A 599 26.62 21.84 37.22
CA SER A 599 27.22 21.77 38.57
C SER A 599 26.74 20.53 39.35
N LYS A 600 25.57 20.01 39.05
CA LYS A 600 25.05 18.72 39.48
C LYS A 600 24.68 17.90 38.22
N PRO A 601 25.64 17.14 37.70
CA PRO A 601 25.46 16.42 36.45
C PRO A 601 24.33 15.39 36.53
N ILE A 602 23.48 15.32 35.49
CA ILE A 602 22.54 14.20 35.25
C ILE A 602 23.11 13.40 34.08
N GLN A 603 23.32 12.12 34.30
CA GLN A 603 23.77 11.22 33.23
C GLN A 603 22.58 10.80 32.41
N VAL A 604 22.47 11.34 31.21
CA VAL A 604 21.37 11.09 30.27
C VAL A 604 21.83 10.14 29.17
N ARG A 605 21.14 9.03 29.02
CA ARG A 605 21.25 8.14 27.86
C ARG A 605 20.37 8.68 26.75
N VAL A 606 20.87 8.73 25.53
CA VAL A 606 20.06 9.05 24.34
C VAL A 606 20.13 7.89 23.37
N LEU A 607 18.96 7.29 23.08
CA LEU A 607 18.78 6.27 22.07
C LEU A 607 18.09 6.86 20.84
N ASN A 608 18.66 6.69 19.66
CA ASN A 608 18.00 6.94 18.39
C ASN A 608 17.33 5.66 17.91
N VAL A 609 16.01 5.64 17.90
CA VAL A 609 15.19 4.53 17.37
C VAL A 609 14.75 4.87 15.95
N ALA A 610 15.68 4.70 15.01
CA ALA A 610 15.44 5.03 13.61
C ALA A 610 14.53 4.00 12.89
N CYS A 611 14.55 2.72 13.30
CA CYS A 611 13.55 1.73 12.90
C CYS A 611 12.43 1.71 13.94
N VAL A 612 11.33 2.37 13.61
CA VAL A 612 10.17 2.44 14.51
C VAL A 612 9.34 1.16 14.44
N ARG A 613 9.33 0.51 13.26
CA ARG A 613 8.69 -0.80 13.06
C ARG A 613 9.55 -1.68 12.14
N PRO A 614 9.90 -2.89 12.58
CA PRO A 614 9.80 -3.41 13.95
C PRO A 614 10.71 -2.63 14.91
N ILE A 615 10.25 -2.39 16.14
CA ILE A 615 11.04 -1.68 17.16
C ILE A 615 12.05 -2.62 17.82
N ASP A 616 13.22 -2.10 18.20
CA ASP A 616 14.21 -2.81 19.02
C ASP A 616 13.74 -2.92 20.48
N SER A 617 12.88 -3.90 20.73
CA SER A 617 12.33 -4.15 22.07
C SER A 617 13.41 -4.47 23.10
N ALA A 618 14.53 -5.10 22.69
CA ALA A 618 15.61 -5.44 23.60
C ALA A 618 16.30 -4.18 24.16
N ALA A 619 16.58 -3.18 23.31
CA ALA A 619 17.15 -1.92 23.74
C ALA A 619 16.23 -1.15 24.70
N ILE A 620 14.90 -1.20 24.46
CA ILE A 620 13.90 -0.54 25.33
C ILE A 620 13.83 -1.24 26.69
N VAL A 621 13.77 -2.58 26.72
CA VAL A 621 13.76 -3.37 27.97
C VAL A 621 15.04 -3.09 28.78
N GLN A 622 16.21 -3.11 28.12
CA GLN A 622 17.47 -2.82 28.76
C GLN A 622 17.49 -1.40 29.37
N ALA A 623 17.05 -0.39 28.60
CA ALA A 623 16.99 0.99 29.09
C ALA A 623 16.07 1.14 30.31
N ALA A 624 14.88 0.50 30.27
CA ALA A 624 13.94 0.52 31.37
C ALA A 624 14.49 -0.11 32.65
N LEU A 625 15.16 -1.26 32.54
CA LEU A 625 15.74 -1.97 33.69
C LEU A 625 16.97 -1.25 34.29
N GLU A 626 17.77 -0.59 33.46
CA GLU A 626 19.01 0.05 33.89
C GLU A 626 18.80 1.46 34.46
N THR A 627 17.89 2.26 33.84
CA THR A 627 17.66 3.64 34.27
C THR A 627 16.39 3.83 35.08
N GLY A 628 15.37 2.99 34.90
CA GLY A 628 14.08 3.12 35.58
C GLY A 628 13.23 4.32 35.16
N HIS A 629 13.81 5.26 34.39
CA HIS A 629 13.21 6.52 33.98
C HIS A 629 13.33 6.73 32.48
N LEU A 630 12.21 6.80 31.78
CA LEU A 630 12.16 6.92 30.32
C LEU A 630 11.44 8.20 29.89
N VAL A 631 12.05 8.92 28.95
CA VAL A 631 11.42 10.05 28.24
C VAL A 631 11.38 9.69 26.77
N VAL A 632 10.21 9.63 26.15
CA VAL A 632 10.07 9.41 24.70
C VAL A 632 9.73 10.73 24.02
N VAL A 633 10.45 11.05 22.94
CA VAL A 633 10.24 12.28 22.18
C VAL A 633 10.14 11.95 20.70
N GLU A 634 9.07 12.40 20.07
CA GLU A 634 8.82 12.18 18.63
C GLU A 634 8.08 13.36 17.98
N ASP A 635 8.46 13.71 16.76
CA ASP A 635 7.69 14.62 15.90
C ASP A 635 6.52 13.85 15.27
N HIS A 636 5.66 13.34 16.11
CA HIS A 636 4.51 12.50 15.79
C HIS A 636 3.48 12.61 16.91
N HIS A 637 2.25 12.23 16.65
CA HIS A 637 1.23 12.15 17.72
C HIS A 637 1.69 11.19 18.81
N SER A 638 1.51 11.58 20.08
CA SER A 638 1.92 10.76 21.24
C SER A 638 1.19 9.40 21.35
N GLU A 639 0.23 9.16 20.47
CA GLU A 639 -0.51 7.90 20.32
C GLU A 639 -0.22 7.32 18.92
N GLY A 640 0.03 6.00 18.86
CA GLY A 640 0.24 5.25 17.62
C GLY A 640 1.68 5.23 17.10
N GLY A 641 2.57 6.14 17.57
CA GLY A 641 3.96 6.22 17.18
C GLY A 641 4.93 5.45 18.09
N LEU A 642 6.15 5.99 18.22
CA LEU A 642 7.22 5.45 19.04
C LEU A 642 6.82 5.35 20.51
N ALA A 643 6.21 6.40 21.06
CA ALA A 643 5.82 6.44 22.48
C ALA A 643 4.79 5.37 22.86
N THR A 644 3.87 5.05 21.97
CA THR A 644 2.91 3.96 22.19
C THR A 644 3.62 2.60 22.19
N GLN A 645 4.51 2.34 21.24
CA GLN A 645 5.23 1.06 21.20
C GLN A 645 6.14 0.85 22.42
N VAL A 646 6.78 1.92 22.91
CA VAL A 646 7.54 1.87 24.17
C VAL A 646 6.62 1.56 25.34
N ALA A 647 5.45 2.19 25.42
CA ALA A 647 4.46 1.92 26.47
C ALA A 647 3.93 0.48 26.42
N ASP A 648 3.67 -0.06 25.23
CA ASP A 648 3.25 -1.45 25.02
C ASP A 648 4.33 -2.41 25.52
N ILE A 649 5.61 -2.18 25.19
CA ILE A 649 6.73 -3.00 25.68
C ILE A 649 6.81 -2.95 27.22
N ILE A 650 6.67 -1.77 27.83
CA ILE A 650 6.68 -1.63 29.30
C ILE A 650 5.56 -2.48 29.90
N ALA A 651 4.36 -2.42 29.33
CA ALA A 651 3.20 -3.16 29.81
C ALA A 651 3.36 -4.67 29.61
N ASP A 652 3.75 -5.12 28.42
CA ASP A 652 3.89 -6.53 28.05
C ASP A 652 4.95 -7.24 28.89
N PHE A 653 6.06 -6.57 29.21
CA PHE A 653 7.13 -7.10 30.04
C PHE A 653 6.98 -6.74 31.53
N SER A 654 5.93 -5.99 31.91
CA SER A 654 5.69 -5.53 33.31
C SER A 654 6.91 -4.83 33.90
N LEU A 655 7.55 -3.94 33.13
CA LEU A 655 8.80 -3.29 33.51
C LEU A 655 8.60 -2.25 34.63
N PRO A 656 9.44 -2.26 35.68
CA PRO A 656 9.35 -1.31 36.79
C PRO A 656 10.02 0.02 36.42
N CYS A 657 9.38 0.81 35.56
CA CYS A 657 9.90 2.11 35.13
C CYS A 657 8.79 3.15 35.00
N SER A 658 9.18 4.42 35.04
CA SER A 658 8.31 5.55 34.69
C SER A 658 8.49 5.92 33.21
N LEU A 659 7.46 6.53 32.61
CA LEU A 659 7.46 6.94 31.22
C LEU A 659 6.84 8.32 31.04
N ARG A 660 7.60 9.27 30.51
CA ARG A 660 7.12 10.56 30.01
C ARG A 660 7.09 10.56 28.48
N ARG A 661 5.98 11.00 27.88
CA ARG A 661 5.80 11.07 26.44
C ARG A 661 5.68 12.51 25.97
N LEU A 662 6.51 12.93 25.04
CA LEU A 662 6.47 14.23 24.37
C LEU A 662 6.18 14.00 22.88
N GLY A 663 5.13 14.63 22.35
CA GLY A 663 4.69 14.45 20.97
C GLY A 663 3.68 15.51 20.53
N VAL A 664 3.26 15.45 19.29
CA VAL A 664 2.41 16.45 18.60
C VAL A 664 0.94 16.10 18.75
N ASN A 665 0.24 16.69 19.72
CA ASN A 665 -1.13 16.29 20.08
C ASN A 665 -2.26 17.03 19.34
N HIS A 666 -1.96 18.09 18.58
CA HIS A 666 -2.93 18.81 17.73
C HIS A 666 -2.25 19.39 16.49
N TYR A 667 -3.02 19.93 15.55
CA TYR A 667 -2.49 20.66 14.40
C TYR A 667 -2.11 22.08 14.82
N PHE A 668 -1.04 22.60 14.20
CA PHE A 668 -0.50 23.92 14.47
C PHE A 668 -0.62 24.83 13.24
N PRO A 669 -0.68 26.16 13.41
CA PRO A 669 -0.74 27.09 12.28
C PRO A 669 0.54 27.02 11.43
N SER A 670 0.53 27.66 10.26
CA SER A 670 1.72 27.83 9.43
C SER A 670 2.77 28.68 10.16
N ALA A 671 3.93 28.08 10.43
CA ALA A 671 5.07 28.74 11.08
C ALA A 671 6.38 27.99 10.78
N PRO A 672 7.57 28.60 11.04
CA PRO A 672 8.83 27.86 10.97
C PRO A 672 8.84 26.66 11.89
N ALA A 673 9.44 25.53 11.46
CA ALA A 673 9.43 24.28 12.20
C ALA A 673 9.91 24.42 13.66
N LYS A 674 10.94 25.22 13.92
CA LYS A 674 11.45 25.47 15.28
C LYS A 674 10.40 26.06 16.24
N ASP A 675 9.54 26.95 15.73
CA ASP A 675 8.50 27.59 16.53
C ASP A 675 7.37 26.58 16.78
N LEU A 676 7.09 25.71 15.79
CA LEU A 676 6.12 24.62 15.92
C LEU A 676 6.60 23.58 16.97
N TYR A 677 7.88 23.25 17.00
CA TYR A 677 8.44 22.34 18.02
C TYR A 677 8.33 22.92 19.44
N LEU A 678 8.57 24.22 19.60
CA LEU A 678 8.36 24.93 20.88
C LEU A 678 6.87 24.88 21.27
N MET A 679 5.98 25.19 20.35
CA MET A 679 4.53 25.15 20.62
C MET A 679 4.03 23.74 20.97
N ALA A 680 4.62 22.71 20.38
CA ALA A 680 4.29 21.31 20.63
C ALA A 680 4.91 20.75 21.91
N GLY A 681 5.87 21.45 22.52
CA GLY A 681 6.59 20.98 23.70
C GLY A 681 7.52 19.80 23.41
N ILE A 682 8.14 19.79 22.23
CA ILE A 682 9.15 18.77 21.80
C ILE A 682 10.51 19.42 21.48
N ASP A 683 10.68 20.65 21.86
CA ASP A 683 11.91 21.42 21.77
C ASP A 683 12.90 21.04 22.88
N LYS A 684 14.11 21.66 22.84
CA LYS A 684 15.19 21.39 23.78
C LYS A 684 14.80 21.66 25.22
N GLU A 685 14.16 22.79 25.49
CA GLU A 685 13.73 23.23 26.83
C GLU A 685 12.70 22.28 27.42
N SER A 686 11.70 21.90 26.64
CA SER A 686 10.65 20.95 27.06
C SER A 686 11.23 19.55 27.37
N ILE A 687 12.24 19.11 26.60
CA ILE A 687 12.96 17.85 26.86
C ILE A 687 13.76 17.97 28.17
N ALA A 688 14.42 19.09 28.42
CA ALA A 688 15.20 19.32 29.63
C ALA A 688 14.31 19.29 30.89
N ASP A 689 13.13 19.94 30.83
CA ASP A 689 12.17 19.95 31.91
C ASP A 689 11.61 18.53 32.17
N ALA A 690 11.26 17.80 31.10
CA ALA A 690 10.79 16.42 31.21
C ALA A 690 11.83 15.49 31.86
N ILE A 691 13.12 15.62 31.51
CA ILE A 691 14.21 14.86 32.13
C ILE A 691 14.34 15.19 33.63
N GLN A 692 14.32 16.49 33.99
CA GLN A 692 14.42 16.90 35.39
C GLN A 692 13.26 16.41 36.23
N ASP A 693 12.05 16.46 35.70
CA ASP A 693 10.88 15.94 36.36
C ASP A 693 10.96 14.44 36.54
N GLU A 694 11.40 13.73 35.50
CA GLU A 694 11.46 12.28 35.48
C GLU A 694 12.50 11.72 36.46
N VAL A 695 13.69 12.30 36.52
CA VAL A 695 14.76 11.90 37.47
C VAL A 695 14.34 12.12 38.94
N ARG A 696 13.40 13.03 39.18
CA ARG A 696 12.82 13.27 40.52
C ARG A 696 11.60 12.41 40.83
N ALA A 697 11.03 11.77 39.82
CA ALA A 697 9.86 10.94 39.97
C ALA A 697 10.23 9.65 40.72
N GLU A 698 9.51 9.41 41.81
CA GLU A 698 9.59 8.11 42.51
C GLU A 698 8.77 7.08 41.70
N ILE A 699 9.28 5.85 41.54
CA ILE A 699 8.52 4.73 40.97
C ILE A 699 7.40 4.42 41.98
N ARG A 700 6.18 4.76 41.60
CA ARG A 700 5.04 4.84 42.53
C ARG A 700 4.43 3.47 42.83
N SER A 701 4.07 3.23 44.11
CA SER A 701 3.25 2.08 44.49
C SER A 701 1.82 2.20 43.90
N GLY A 702 1.08 1.10 43.82
CA GLY A 702 -0.25 1.08 43.20
C GLY A 702 -1.26 2.12 43.75
N GLU A 703 -1.14 2.54 45.01
CA GLU A 703 -2.00 3.58 45.63
C GLU A 703 -1.63 5.00 45.14
N GLU A 704 -0.34 5.28 44.96
CA GLU A 704 0.14 6.57 44.45
C GLU A 704 -0.14 6.74 42.97
N ALA A 705 -0.03 5.66 42.19
CA ALA A 705 -0.43 5.64 40.79
C ALA A 705 -1.92 5.99 40.63
N PHE A 706 -2.79 5.48 41.45
CA PHE A 706 -4.22 5.79 41.42
C PHE A 706 -4.51 7.29 41.59
N VAL A 707 -3.83 7.96 42.52
CA VAL A 707 -4.04 9.39 42.80
C VAL A 707 -3.60 10.24 41.58
N THR A 708 -2.50 9.87 40.94
CA THR A 708 -2.04 10.55 39.70
C THR A 708 -3.02 10.34 38.57
N VAL A 709 -3.51 9.11 38.38
CA VAL A 709 -4.55 8.81 37.38
C VAL A 709 -5.80 9.65 37.60
N MET A 710 -6.25 9.80 38.83
CA MET A 710 -7.41 10.64 39.16
C MET A 710 -7.18 12.13 38.89
N TYR A 711 -5.96 12.62 39.11
CA TYR A 711 -5.60 14.00 38.80
C TYR A 711 -5.61 14.23 37.26
N GLU A 712 -4.98 13.37 36.49
CA GLU A 712 -4.98 13.42 35.04
C GLU A 712 -6.39 13.27 34.46
N LEU A 713 -7.18 12.31 34.94
CA LEU A 713 -8.59 12.14 34.53
C LEU A 713 -9.44 13.37 34.83
N SER A 714 -9.14 14.14 35.90
CA SER A 714 -9.82 15.39 36.17
C SER A 714 -9.59 16.45 35.10
N HIS A 715 -8.45 16.41 34.44
CA HIS A 715 -8.14 17.27 33.31
C HIS A 715 -8.97 16.90 32.07
N TYR A 716 -9.14 15.61 31.82
CA TYR A 716 -9.98 15.11 30.72
C TYR A 716 -11.47 15.42 30.91
N LEU A 717 -11.96 15.58 32.13
CA LEU A 717 -13.34 16.02 32.38
C LEU A 717 -13.64 17.44 31.88
N GLN A 718 -12.61 18.27 31.69
CA GLN A 718 -12.77 19.62 31.13
C GLN A 718 -12.98 19.56 29.59
N LEU A 719 -12.62 18.44 28.94
CA LEU A 719 -12.82 18.22 27.53
C LEU A 719 -14.20 17.60 27.30
N SER A 720 -15.13 18.35 26.70
CA SER A 720 -16.54 17.95 26.53
C SER A 720 -16.73 16.55 25.90
N ARG A 721 -15.85 16.15 25.00
CA ARG A 721 -15.89 14.85 24.29
C ARG A 721 -15.60 13.62 25.19
N PHE A 722 -14.91 13.80 26.32
CA PHE A 722 -14.56 12.69 27.21
C PHE A 722 -15.41 12.65 28.48
N ARG A 723 -16.16 13.73 28.78
CA ARG A 723 -16.92 13.88 30.01
C ARG A 723 -17.88 12.72 30.25
N GLU A 724 -18.65 12.34 29.27
CA GLU A 724 -19.67 11.29 29.38
C GLU A 724 -19.07 9.89 29.61
N THR A 725 -17.87 9.65 29.14
CA THR A 725 -17.17 8.36 29.30
C THR A 725 -16.44 8.27 30.64
N VAL A 726 -15.79 9.35 31.07
CA VAL A 726 -14.92 9.37 32.25
C VAL A 726 -15.72 9.58 33.52
N LYS A 727 -16.78 10.38 33.48
CA LYS A 727 -17.62 10.73 34.63
C LYS A 727 -18.20 9.52 35.39
N PRO A 728 -18.83 8.51 34.74
CA PRO A 728 -19.35 7.33 35.44
C PRO A 728 -18.26 6.52 36.14
N PHE A 729 -17.07 6.43 35.48
CA PHE A 729 -15.92 5.71 36.04
C PHE A 729 -15.39 6.39 37.31
N ILE A 730 -15.19 7.72 37.28
CA ILE A 730 -14.76 8.50 38.43
C ILE A 730 -15.80 8.39 39.58
N GLN A 731 -17.08 8.50 39.27
CA GLN A 731 -18.16 8.37 40.27
C GLN A 731 -18.16 6.99 40.94
N LYS A 732 -17.82 5.93 40.22
CA LYS A 732 -17.65 4.58 40.76
C LYS A 732 -16.49 4.52 41.77
N LEU A 733 -15.32 5.07 41.36
CA LEU A 733 -14.11 5.09 42.22
C LEU A 733 -14.30 5.93 43.50
N LEU A 734 -14.97 7.08 43.41
CA LEU A 734 -15.23 7.95 44.55
C LEU A 734 -16.22 7.36 45.61
N LYS A 735 -16.91 6.25 45.31
CA LYS A 735 -17.72 5.53 46.26
C LYS A 735 -16.91 4.68 47.25
N GLU A 736 -15.66 4.34 46.89
CA GLU A 736 -14.81 3.51 47.75
C GLU A 736 -13.95 4.38 48.70
N LYS A 737 -14.10 4.18 50.00
CA LYS A 737 -13.43 4.99 51.03
C LYS A 737 -11.91 4.98 50.91
N LYS A 738 -11.31 3.84 50.59
CA LYS A 738 -9.85 3.69 50.44
C LYS A 738 -9.25 4.65 49.39
N TYR A 739 -9.93 4.86 48.27
CA TYR A 739 -9.46 5.77 47.22
C TYR A 739 -9.60 7.24 47.61
N MET A 740 -10.63 7.57 48.40
CA MET A 740 -10.81 8.92 48.91
C MET A 740 -9.74 9.28 49.96
N ASP A 741 -9.37 8.32 50.81
CA ASP A 741 -8.30 8.53 51.80
C ASP A 741 -6.93 8.71 51.16
N SER A 742 -6.63 7.96 50.07
CA SER A 742 -5.40 8.11 49.26
C SER A 742 -5.30 9.47 48.56
N LEU A 743 -6.41 9.97 47.97
CA LEU A 743 -6.48 11.33 47.40
C LEU A 743 -6.18 12.44 48.42
N ARG A 744 -6.71 12.31 49.64
CA ARG A 744 -6.45 13.27 50.73
C ARG A 744 -5.01 13.21 51.21
N GLY A 745 -4.45 12.01 51.32
CA GLY A 745 -3.05 11.81 51.70
C GLY A 745 -2.09 12.49 50.70
N PHE A 746 -2.35 12.35 49.42
CA PHE A 746 -1.56 12.98 48.36
C PHE A 746 -1.61 14.52 48.45
N TRP A 747 -2.79 15.11 48.52
CA TRP A 747 -2.90 16.56 48.62
C TRP A 747 -2.29 17.13 49.91
N ALA A 748 -2.34 16.40 51.01
CA ALA A 748 -1.67 16.78 52.24
C ALA A 748 -0.13 16.75 52.08
N LYS A 749 0.44 15.76 51.37
CA LYS A 749 1.89 15.67 51.10
C LYS A 749 2.38 16.77 50.14
N ASN A 750 1.54 17.19 49.18
CA ASN A 750 1.91 18.20 48.17
C ASN A 750 1.57 19.64 48.60
N GLY A 751 1.58 19.94 49.90
CA GLY A 751 1.52 21.29 50.45
C GLY A 751 0.15 21.96 50.51
N CYS A 752 -0.93 21.22 50.24
CA CYS A 752 -2.28 21.74 50.42
C CYS A 752 -2.60 21.81 51.93
N PRO A 753 -2.89 23.00 52.49
CA PRO A 753 -3.20 23.11 53.92
C PRO A 753 -4.39 22.22 54.27
N LYS A 754 -4.32 21.47 55.40
CA LYS A 754 -5.40 20.57 55.87
C LYS A 754 -6.79 21.22 55.92
N LYS A 755 -6.85 22.55 56.15
CA LYS A 755 -8.09 23.35 56.14
C LYS A 755 -8.63 23.65 54.74
N LYS A 756 -7.88 23.39 53.67
CA LYS A 756 -8.28 23.60 52.27
C LYS A 756 -8.43 22.29 51.49
N LEU A 757 -8.28 21.13 52.15
CA LEU A 757 -8.58 19.87 51.54
C LEU A 757 -10.08 19.79 51.26
N PRO A 758 -10.49 19.55 49.99
CA PRO A 758 -11.89 19.47 49.63
C PRO A 758 -12.59 18.34 50.43
N SER A 759 -13.80 18.61 50.89
CA SER A 759 -14.64 17.60 51.50
C SER A 759 -15.04 16.51 50.51
N ASN A 760 -15.53 15.37 50.97
CA ASN A 760 -16.11 14.34 50.11
C ASN A 760 -17.26 14.89 49.25
N GLU A 761 -18.01 15.89 49.77
CA GLU A 761 -19.09 16.55 49.04
C GLU A 761 -18.56 17.50 47.99
N ASP A 762 -17.49 18.27 48.28
CA ASP A 762 -16.84 19.14 47.30
C ASP A 762 -16.25 18.33 46.12
N LEU A 763 -15.64 17.18 46.42
CA LEU A 763 -15.11 16.26 45.39
C LEU A 763 -16.22 15.63 44.57
N LYS A 764 -17.30 15.19 45.21
CA LYS A 764 -18.47 14.67 44.48
C LYS A 764 -19.09 15.73 43.59
N GLN A 765 -19.18 16.97 44.06
CA GLN A 765 -19.73 18.10 43.31
C GLN A 765 -18.82 18.50 42.11
N LYS A 766 -17.49 18.46 42.31
CA LYS A 766 -16.52 18.79 41.25
C LYS A 766 -16.49 17.72 40.12
N PHE A 767 -16.77 16.46 40.49
CA PHE A 767 -16.76 15.32 39.55
C PHE A 767 -18.18 14.83 39.20
N SER A 768 -19.23 15.45 39.69
CA SER A 768 -20.62 15.24 39.27
C SER A 768 -20.95 16.08 38.02
#